data_118e984138e7de3d4eb55304c80fee0d
#
_entry.id   118e984138e7de3d4eb55304c80fee0d
#
_cell.length_a   1.000
_cell.length_b   1.000
_cell.length_c   1.000
_cell.angle_alpha   90.00
_cell.angle_beta   90.00
_cell.angle_gamma   90.00
#
_symmetry.space_group_name_H-M   'P 1'
#
loop_
_entity.id
_entity.type
_entity.pdbx_description
1 polymer ?
#
loop_
_entity_poly.entity_id
_entity_poly.type
_entity_poly.pdbx_seq_one_letter_code
_entity_poly.pdbx_strand_id
1 'polypeptide(L)'
;MRRLQFLSLLLLFAVSSFGDNKFTENFESSLPSSAPSSETAVSLASGQWKIKGVCGKSDNGSLRLSMSGNGYAVTPTLCQPGQVTFSHRASGSGKKLKVEKSTDNGQTWQEIGTATVSSSTPYGSSSFKCNSQEADTEVLIRFTCMSATIYIDDITITLNSVSQEQPDIDDPTYITEGAWVPTKPFPTAVKEIYLAPDGAPNGDGTFERPWNDLQQAINAATPGTHIICRGGTYYPKKQSDSKYTVRIKNSGTEQAPIIIRAYDGEKPIFDFVNQLYDQMVGDRGLLITGNHWWLFGLHITHAADNGIKLEGSHNRIERCEFSYNLDTGLQLGFGHKFSDTFPGVSENDGSYCAYNDIIDCDSHHNCDYDANYGSDADGFACKMHNGKGNRFIRCRAWHNSDDGWDLFETDFDVVLAECWQWESGKAADHLWVKDYITKSGNMSFSGNGNGIKLGGNGTGGSSKGVHYAFNCIAFGNNISSSVKGFDCNNHKDGHVLVGCLAFDNSYDYMFESGGSDANTKYYNNVCLGRQEIGVGYDDYNAIAVAMSKNGWTNHLVTNVSQDDYLSLDEDEAMKPRDIYGGLPRKFGRLTYDSQMIDAGSSTFEESMEVWQQLVSDFPFLQRTIQGKSRDLGPYESSYSATTGITTVNDSPAAAPCRKVMRNARIVIEKNGNYYNTQGQKIVD
;
A
#
# COMPACT_ATOMS: atom_id res chain seq x y z
N MET A 1 63.00 26.66 -2.99
CA MET A 1 62.79 26.00 -4.27
C MET A 1 63.05 24.50 -4.11
N ARG A 2 62.02 23.74 -3.87
CA ARG A 2 62.00 22.27 -4.03
C ARG A 2 60.67 21.91 -4.65
N ARG A 3 60.70 21.43 -5.90
CA ARG A 3 59.57 20.90 -6.64
C ARG A 3 59.26 19.50 -6.07
N LEU A 4 58.06 19.31 -5.54
CA LEU A 4 57.51 17.96 -5.34
C LEU A 4 56.82 17.55 -6.66
N GLN A 5 57.36 16.49 -7.26
CA GLN A 5 56.69 15.77 -8.34
C GLN A 5 55.62 14.89 -7.72
N PHE A 6 54.34 15.11 -8.04
CA PHE A 6 53.28 14.17 -7.81
C PHE A 6 53.27 13.15 -8.96
N LEU A 7 53.61 11.93 -8.63
CA LEU A 7 53.46 10.77 -9.50
C LEU A 7 51.99 10.38 -9.47
N SER A 8 51.24 10.67 -10.53
CA SER A 8 49.87 10.18 -10.71
C SER A 8 49.93 8.72 -11.07
N LEU A 9 49.63 7.87 -10.10
CA LEU A 9 49.36 6.44 -10.34
C LEU A 9 47.96 6.33 -10.94
N LEU A 10 47.90 6.11 -12.25
CA LEU A 10 46.67 5.75 -12.95
C LEU A 10 46.30 4.30 -12.53
N LEU A 11 45.42 4.14 -11.53
CA LEU A 11 44.77 2.87 -11.30
C LEU A 11 43.73 2.69 -12.40
N LEU A 12 44.01 1.75 -13.32
CA LEU A 12 42.98 1.22 -14.21
C LEU A 12 42.00 0.42 -13.34
N PHE A 13 40.86 1.03 -13.00
CA PHE A 13 39.71 0.27 -12.53
C PHE A 13 39.16 -0.49 -13.74
N ALA A 14 39.22 -1.82 -13.72
CA ALA A 14 38.38 -2.63 -14.54
C ALA A 14 36.94 -2.39 -14.08
N VAL A 15 36.23 -1.55 -14.81
CA VAL A 15 34.79 -1.38 -14.65
C VAL A 15 34.17 -2.68 -15.16
N SER A 16 33.89 -3.62 -14.25
CA SER A 16 32.96 -4.70 -14.54
C SER A 16 31.61 -4.08 -14.86
N SER A 17 31.04 -4.47 -15.99
CA SER A 17 29.75 -4.05 -16.51
C SER A 17 28.69 -3.97 -15.41
N PHE A 18 28.10 -2.81 -15.23
CA PHE A 18 26.92 -2.60 -14.41
C PHE A 18 25.73 -3.34 -15.03
N GLY A 19 25.28 -4.40 -14.36
CA GLY A 19 24.12 -5.18 -14.79
C GLY A 19 23.96 -6.44 -13.94
N ASP A 20 23.75 -6.30 -12.67
CA ASP A 20 23.14 -7.16 -11.67
C ASP A 20 23.63 -6.69 -10.31
N ASN A 21 22.74 -6.27 -9.42
CA ASN A 21 23.07 -6.00 -8.03
C ASN A 21 23.41 -7.28 -7.25
N LYS A 22 23.90 -8.28 -7.96
CA LYS A 22 24.25 -9.60 -7.41
C LYS A 22 25.60 -10.01 -7.94
N PHE A 23 26.49 -10.34 -7.03
CA PHE A 23 27.71 -11.08 -7.33
C PHE A 23 27.37 -12.56 -7.30
N THR A 24 27.66 -13.30 -8.38
CA THR A 24 27.37 -14.74 -8.47
C THR A 24 28.61 -15.51 -8.87
N GLU A 25 28.80 -16.71 -8.28
CA GLU A 25 29.85 -17.67 -8.67
C GLU A 25 29.34 -19.11 -8.52
N ASN A 26 29.37 -19.86 -9.61
CA ASN A 26 28.96 -21.27 -9.68
C ASN A 26 30.11 -22.26 -9.85
N PHE A 27 31.34 -21.79 -9.83
CA PHE A 27 32.57 -22.58 -9.89
C PHE A 27 32.72 -23.53 -11.08
N GLU A 28 31.97 -23.43 -12.14
CA GLU A 28 32.00 -24.32 -13.30
C GLU A 28 33.27 -24.16 -14.15
N SER A 29 34.18 -23.26 -13.83
CA SER A 29 35.42 -23.04 -14.57
C SER A 29 36.64 -22.77 -13.67
N SER A 30 37.80 -23.22 -14.13
CA SER A 30 39.15 -22.75 -13.73
C SER A 30 39.59 -22.97 -12.27
N LEU A 31 38.92 -23.78 -11.47
CA LEU A 31 39.45 -24.19 -10.16
C LEU A 31 40.66 -25.11 -10.29
N PRO A 32 41.69 -24.96 -9.42
CA PRO A 32 42.83 -25.88 -9.43
C PRO A 32 42.40 -27.31 -9.05
N SER A 33 42.96 -28.32 -9.68
CA SER A 33 42.71 -29.74 -9.41
C SER A 33 43.26 -30.21 -8.07
N SER A 34 44.19 -29.48 -7.48
CA SER A 34 44.80 -29.78 -6.18
C SER A 34 44.79 -28.53 -5.29
N ALA A 35 44.55 -28.73 -4.00
CA ALA A 35 44.47 -27.65 -3.02
C ALA A 35 45.84 -27.04 -2.72
N PRO A 36 46.05 -25.72 -2.96
CA PRO A 36 47.31 -25.05 -2.66
C PRO A 36 47.55 -24.98 -1.13
N SER A 37 48.76 -25.18 -0.69
CA SER A 37 49.15 -25.11 0.74
C SER A 37 49.34 -23.68 1.23
N SER A 38 49.54 -22.71 0.33
CA SER A 38 49.64 -21.28 0.61
C SER A 38 48.46 -20.55 -0.10
N GLU A 39 48.19 -19.31 0.34
CA GLU A 39 47.18 -18.46 -0.33
C GLU A 39 47.61 -18.23 -1.80
N THR A 40 46.72 -18.48 -2.69
CA THR A 40 46.95 -18.44 -4.15
C THR A 40 45.77 -17.71 -4.81
N ALA A 41 46.05 -16.78 -5.72
CA ALA A 41 45.04 -16.11 -6.52
C ALA A 41 44.56 -17.02 -7.66
N VAL A 42 43.24 -17.06 -7.87
CA VAL A 42 42.60 -17.84 -8.94
C VAL A 42 41.63 -16.95 -9.67
N SER A 43 41.69 -16.92 -11.00
CA SER A 43 40.73 -16.17 -11.82
C SER A 43 39.53 -17.10 -12.10
N LEU A 44 38.35 -16.70 -11.58
CA LEU A 44 37.06 -17.33 -11.83
C LEU A 44 36.17 -16.39 -12.67
N ALA A 45 35.02 -16.88 -13.07
CA ALA A 45 34.07 -16.09 -13.88
C ALA A 45 33.66 -14.75 -13.18
N SER A 46 33.51 -14.79 -11.87
CA SER A 46 33.14 -13.63 -11.03
C SER A 46 34.33 -12.72 -10.66
N GLY A 47 35.56 -13.03 -11.07
CA GLY A 47 36.74 -12.21 -10.76
C GLY A 47 37.89 -12.99 -10.11
N GLN A 48 38.78 -12.24 -9.44
CA GLN A 48 40.01 -12.83 -8.86
C GLN A 48 39.79 -13.22 -7.39
N TRP A 49 39.69 -14.51 -7.13
CA TRP A 49 39.56 -15.08 -5.80
C TRP A 49 40.91 -15.41 -5.18
N LYS A 50 40.97 -15.43 -3.86
CA LYS A 50 42.12 -15.97 -3.11
C LYS A 50 41.71 -17.26 -2.42
N ILE A 51 42.44 -18.35 -2.61
CA ILE A 51 42.15 -19.66 -2.04
C ILE A 51 43.35 -20.24 -1.30
N LYS A 52 43.07 -21.02 -0.24
CA LYS A 52 44.06 -21.84 0.46
C LYS A 52 43.40 -23.13 0.97
N GLY A 53 44.00 -24.28 0.72
CA GLY A 53 43.43 -25.55 1.09
C GLY A 53 42.12 -25.88 0.35
N VAL A 54 41.97 -25.37 -0.86
CA VAL A 54 40.72 -25.42 -1.65
C VAL A 54 41.05 -25.85 -3.08
N CYS A 55 40.22 -26.70 -3.65
CA CYS A 55 40.33 -27.14 -5.06
C CYS A 55 38.97 -27.41 -5.68
N GLY A 56 38.93 -27.53 -7.01
CA GLY A 56 37.73 -27.97 -7.72
C GLY A 56 37.57 -29.47 -7.61
N LYS A 57 36.38 -29.93 -7.31
CA LYS A 57 36.01 -31.35 -7.37
C LYS A 57 34.62 -31.53 -7.97
N SER A 58 34.48 -32.52 -8.84
CA SER A 58 33.18 -32.94 -9.32
C SER A 58 32.42 -33.64 -8.18
N ASP A 59 31.21 -33.16 -7.93
CA ASP A 59 30.25 -33.81 -7.04
C ASP A 59 28.87 -33.74 -7.69
N ASN A 60 28.27 -34.91 -7.90
CA ASN A 60 26.94 -35.03 -8.52
C ASN A 60 26.85 -34.43 -9.94
N GLY A 61 27.95 -34.43 -10.69
CA GLY A 61 28.00 -33.99 -12.08
C GLY A 61 28.38 -32.53 -12.30
N SER A 62 28.45 -31.72 -11.27
CA SER A 62 28.88 -30.31 -11.31
C SER A 62 30.25 -30.14 -10.66
N LEU A 63 31.06 -29.19 -11.15
CA LEU A 63 32.29 -28.77 -10.52
C LEU A 63 31.98 -27.88 -9.35
N ARG A 64 32.58 -28.15 -8.18
CA ARG A 64 32.29 -27.44 -6.94
C ARG A 64 33.56 -27.04 -6.23
N LEU A 65 33.49 -25.99 -5.43
CA LEU A 65 34.55 -25.58 -4.53
C LEU A 65 34.63 -26.55 -3.35
N SER A 66 35.71 -27.35 -3.29
CA SER A 66 35.97 -28.30 -2.22
C SER A 66 37.01 -27.75 -1.23
N MET A 67 36.65 -27.65 0.04
CA MET A 67 37.49 -27.14 1.13
C MET A 67 37.73 -28.22 2.18
N SER A 68 38.92 -28.25 2.77
CA SER A 68 39.24 -29.15 3.87
C SER A 68 40.28 -28.54 4.82
N GLY A 69 40.29 -28.98 6.10
CA GLY A 69 41.36 -28.68 7.05
C GLY A 69 41.69 -27.20 7.21
N ASN A 70 40.75 -26.36 7.61
CA ASN A 70 40.89 -24.91 7.72
C ASN A 70 41.18 -24.22 6.36
N GLY A 71 40.86 -24.86 5.25
CA GLY A 71 40.88 -24.24 3.92
C GLY A 71 39.87 -23.10 3.84
N TYR A 72 40.16 -22.09 3.05
CA TYR A 72 39.28 -20.96 2.84
C TYR A 72 39.32 -20.44 1.41
N ALA A 73 38.23 -19.78 1.05
CA ALA A 73 38.10 -19.02 -0.20
C ALA A 73 37.63 -17.60 0.12
N VAL A 74 38.25 -16.60 -0.53
CA VAL A 74 37.95 -15.18 -0.38
C VAL A 74 37.50 -14.63 -1.72
N THR A 75 36.38 -13.92 -1.73
CA THR A 75 35.84 -13.27 -2.91
C THR A 75 36.77 -12.18 -3.47
N PRO A 76 36.58 -11.76 -4.71
CA PRO A 76 37.00 -10.42 -5.13
C PRO A 76 36.43 -9.34 -4.20
N THR A 77 36.98 -8.14 -4.27
CA THR A 77 36.48 -6.97 -3.52
C THR A 77 35.05 -6.65 -3.98
N LEU A 78 34.15 -6.52 -3.02
CA LEU A 78 32.73 -6.24 -3.21
C LEU A 78 32.40 -4.86 -2.60
N CYS A 79 31.53 -4.12 -3.25
CA CYS A 79 30.99 -2.87 -2.71
C CYS A 79 29.72 -3.18 -1.93
N GLN A 80 29.67 -2.83 -0.67
CA GLN A 80 28.49 -2.94 0.22
C GLN A 80 27.72 -4.29 0.09
N PRO A 81 28.35 -5.45 0.31
CA PRO A 81 27.64 -6.72 0.22
C PRO A 81 26.51 -6.80 1.25
N GLY A 82 25.30 -7.13 0.79
CA GLY A 82 24.10 -7.25 1.61
C GLY A 82 23.90 -8.65 2.17
N GLN A 83 23.34 -9.56 1.40
CA GLN A 83 23.07 -10.94 1.80
C GLN A 83 23.95 -11.91 1.04
N VAL A 84 24.58 -12.83 1.75
CA VAL A 84 25.40 -13.93 1.19
C VAL A 84 24.57 -15.20 1.25
N THR A 85 24.25 -15.80 0.10
CA THR A 85 23.56 -17.08 -0.03
C THR A 85 24.41 -18.07 -0.80
N PHE A 86 24.43 -19.33 -0.42
CA PHE A 86 25.21 -20.36 -1.09
C PHE A 86 24.66 -21.76 -0.84
N SER A 87 24.86 -22.66 -1.80
CA SER A 87 24.58 -24.08 -1.67
C SER A 87 25.75 -24.80 -1.02
N HIS A 88 25.48 -25.80 -0.16
CA HIS A 88 26.54 -26.54 0.55
C HIS A 88 26.20 -27.98 0.85
N ARG A 89 27.25 -28.82 0.95
CA ARG A 89 27.22 -30.20 1.39
C ARG A 89 28.53 -30.58 2.05
N ALA A 90 28.52 -31.57 2.93
CA ALA A 90 29.74 -32.08 3.58
C ALA A 90 29.86 -33.58 3.42
N SER A 91 31.07 -34.12 3.64
CA SER A 91 31.34 -35.55 3.68
C SER A 91 30.81 -36.27 4.93
N GLY A 92 30.01 -35.58 5.77
CA GLY A 92 29.37 -36.08 7.01
C GLY A 92 28.53 -34.98 7.68
N SER A 93 27.68 -35.41 8.60
CA SER A 93 26.76 -34.47 9.30
C SER A 93 27.46 -33.60 10.35
N GLY A 94 26.86 -32.42 10.64
CA GLY A 94 27.27 -31.52 11.71
C GLY A 94 28.58 -30.77 11.46
N LYS A 95 29.02 -30.66 10.22
CA LYS A 95 30.21 -29.90 9.83
C LYS A 95 29.94 -28.41 9.87
N LYS A 96 30.98 -27.60 10.08
CA LYS A 96 30.85 -26.15 10.23
C LYS A 96 31.60 -25.42 9.11
N LEU A 97 30.88 -24.49 8.45
CA LEU A 97 31.44 -23.53 7.51
C LEU A 97 31.20 -22.13 8.07
N LYS A 98 32.27 -21.43 8.37
CA LYS A 98 32.20 -20.05 8.86
C LYS A 98 32.25 -19.09 7.66
N VAL A 99 31.42 -18.04 7.72
CA VAL A 99 31.42 -16.94 6.75
C VAL A 99 31.78 -15.65 7.49
N GLU A 100 32.72 -14.92 6.93
CA GLU A 100 33.32 -13.75 7.56
C GLU A 100 33.45 -12.61 6.55
N LYS A 101 33.37 -11.35 7.01
CA LYS A 101 33.66 -10.16 6.21
C LYS A 101 34.93 -9.45 6.69
N SER A 102 35.59 -8.74 5.79
CA SER A 102 36.69 -7.83 6.09
C SER A 102 36.47 -6.53 5.34
N THR A 103 36.67 -5.40 6.04
CA THR A 103 36.60 -4.04 5.49
C THR A 103 37.97 -3.36 5.45
N ASP A 104 39.05 -4.10 5.75
CA ASP A 104 40.43 -3.64 5.82
C ASP A 104 41.39 -4.45 4.94
N ASN A 105 40.91 -4.88 3.79
CA ASN A 105 41.63 -5.70 2.80
C ASN A 105 42.18 -7.01 3.36
N GLY A 106 41.43 -7.66 4.26
CA GLY A 106 41.75 -8.98 4.79
C GLY A 106 42.68 -8.97 6.00
N GLN A 107 42.99 -7.83 6.61
CA GLN A 107 43.83 -7.75 7.80
C GLN A 107 43.07 -8.26 9.05
N THR A 108 41.81 -7.89 9.17
CA THR A 108 40.91 -8.42 10.21
C THR A 108 39.63 -9.00 9.61
N TRP A 109 39.02 -9.94 10.33
CA TRP A 109 37.84 -10.66 9.86
C TRP A 109 36.77 -10.69 10.94
N GLN A 110 35.55 -10.29 10.58
CA GLN A 110 34.37 -10.34 11.43
C GLN A 110 33.46 -11.47 10.95
N GLU A 111 33.09 -12.37 11.84
CA GLU A 111 32.10 -13.42 11.52
C GLU A 111 30.71 -12.80 11.25
N ILE A 112 30.09 -13.21 10.14
CA ILE A 112 28.73 -12.87 9.79
C ILE A 112 27.79 -14.06 9.96
N GLY A 113 28.31 -15.27 10.02
CA GLY A 113 27.53 -16.46 10.34
C GLY A 113 28.32 -17.77 10.20
N THR A 114 27.75 -18.82 10.76
CA THR A 114 28.29 -20.18 10.66
C THR A 114 27.22 -21.18 10.25
N ALA A 115 27.35 -21.75 9.04
CA ALA A 115 26.47 -22.79 8.54
C ALA A 115 26.78 -24.14 9.18
N THR A 116 25.75 -24.90 9.56
CA THR A 116 25.86 -26.31 9.92
C THR A 116 25.56 -27.15 8.69
N VAL A 117 26.60 -27.80 8.16
CA VAL A 117 26.56 -28.52 6.89
C VAL A 117 26.35 -30.01 7.13
N SER A 118 25.48 -30.64 6.35
CA SER A 118 25.17 -32.05 6.41
C SER A 118 25.58 -32.77 5.12
N SER A 119 25.50 -34.12 5.13
CA SER A 119 25.75 -34.98 3.97
C SER A 119 24.50 -35.26 3.13
N SER A 120 23.38 -34.56 3.41
CA SER A 120 22.10 -34.77 2.73
C SER A 120 22.14 -34.38 1.25
N THR A 121 21.37 -35.10 0.44
CA THR A 121 21.04 -34.77 -0.96
C THR A 121 19.54 -34.49 -0.99
N PRO A 122 19.05 -33.38 -1.59
CA PRO A 122 19.80 -32.34 -2.29
C PRO A 122 20.71 -31.50 -1.40
N TYR A 123 21.54 -30.63 -2.01
CA TYR A 123 22.38 -29.69 -1.30
C TYR A 123 21.51 -28.80 -0.36
N GLY A 124 22.01 -28.54 0.85
CA GLY A 124 21.44 -27.55 1.72
C GLY A 124 21.82 -26.13 1.28
N SER A 125 21.07 -25.14 1.66
CA SER A 125 21.37 -23.74 1.45
C SER A 125 21.50 -23.00 2.80
N SER A 126 22.35 -21.97 2.82
CA SER A 126 22.48 -21.06 3.96
C SER A 126 22.56 -19.62 3.47
N SER A 127 22.06 -18.72 4.30
CA SER A 127 22.02 -17.29 4.01
C SER A 127 22.40 -16.48 5.25
N PHE A 128 23.25 -15.44 5.08
CA PHE A 128 23.72 -14.56 6.16
C PHE A 128 23.75 -13.13 5.70
N LYS A 129 23.31 -12.19 6.57
CA LYS A 129 23.39 -10.75 6.30
C LYS A 129 24.78 -10.21 6.62
N CYS A 130 25.36 -9.44 5.71
CA CYS A 130 26.66 -8.81 5.92
C CYS A 130 26.59 -7.59 6.82
N ASN A 131 25.41 -6.97 6.99
CA ASN A 131 25.20 -5.72 7.72
C ASN A 131 26.26 -4.66 7.32
N SER A 132 26.47 -4.50 6.00
CA SER A 132 27.41 -3.52 5.47
C SER A 132 26.89 -2.11 5.73
N GLN A 133 27.81 -1.17 6.03
CA GLN A 133 27.52 0.23 6.21
C GLN A 133 27.78 0.97 4.89
N GLU A 134 27.28 2.18 4.75
CA GLU A 134 27.47 3.02 3.56
C GLU A 134 28.96 3.25 3.24
N ALA A 135 29.81 3.27 4.25
CA ALA A 135 31.25 3.41 4.12
C ALA A 135 31.99 2.12 3.68
N ASP A 136 31.30 0.96 3.65
CA ASP A 136 31.90 -0.34 3.33
C ASP A 136 32.05 -0.55 1.81
N THR A 137 32.83 0.29 1.15
CA THR A 137 33.01 0.31 -0.31
C THR A 137 33.96 -0.78 -0.83
N GLU A 138 34.81 -1.36 0.05
CA GLU A 138 35.77 -2.40 -0.30
C GLU A 138 35.71 -3.56 0.70
N VAL A 139 34.79 -4.49 0.50
CA VAL A 139 34.55 -5.63 1.40
C VAL A 139 34.99 -6.92 0.77
N LEU A 140 35.67 -7.76 1.54
CA LEU A 140 35.96 -9.15 1.18
C LEU A 140 35.08 -10.09 2.00
N ILE A 141 34.54 -11.14 1.36
CA ILE A 141 33.84 -12.22 2.03
C ILE A 141 34.70 -13.47 2.01
N ARG A 142 34.85 -14.11 3.17
CA ARG A 142 35.61 -15.35 3.32
C ARG A 142 34.76 -16.49 3.79
N PHE A 143 34.86 -17.60 3.10
CA PHE A 143 34.25 -18.88 3.47
C PHE A 143 35.36 -19.77 4.04
N THR A 144 35.25 -20.18 5.31
CA THR A 144 36.30 -20.98 6.01
C THR A 144 35.73 -22.32 6.45
N CYS A 145 36.35 -23.38 5.99
CA CYS A 145 36.05 -24.75 6.42
C CYS A 145 36.62 -24.99 7.81
N MET A 146 35.78 -25.24 8.80
CA MET A 146 36.21 -25.45 10.18
C MET A 146 36.48 -26.96 10.51
N SER A 147 35.96 -27.87 9.71
CA SER A 147 36.12 -29.32 9.95
C SER A 147 35.70 -30.17 8.78
N ALA A 148 36.52 -31.17 8.44
CA ALA A 148 36.30 -32.13 7.35
C ALA A 148 36.20 -31.50 5.93
N THR A 149 35.75 -32.26 4.93
CA THR A 149 35.55 -31.75 3.59
C THR A 149 34.15 -31.17 3.43
N ILE A 150 34.07 -29.94 2.99
CA ILE A 150 32.85 -29.23 2.65
C ILE A 150 32.91 -28.79 1.19
N TYR A 151 31.81 -28.95 0.49
CA TYR A 151 31.57 -28.46 -0.87
C TYR A 151 30.65 -27.28 -0.82
N ILE A 152 30.98 -26.22 -1.52
CA ILE A 152 30.09 -25.05 -1.72
C ILE A 152 29.93 -24.76 -3.20
N ASP A 153 28.77 -24.16 -3.54
CA ASP A 153 28.37 -23.82 -4.90
C ASP A 153 27.31 -22.71 -4.90
N ASP A 154 26.98 -22.24 -6.09
CA ASP A 154 25.90 -21.27 -6.33
C ASP A 154 25.94 -20.08 -5.33
N ILE A 155 27.12 -19.50 -5.15
CA ILE A 155 27.24 -18.31 -4.30
C ILE A 155 26.54 -17.14 -4.97
N THR A 156 25.60 -16.53 -4.25
CA THR A 156 24.98 -15.28 -4.62
C THR A 156 25.16 -14.29 -3.48
N ILE A 157 25.72 -13.11 -3.77
CA ILE A 157 25.86 -12.02 -2.82
C ILE A 157 25.13 -10.81 -3.39
N THR A 158 24.08 -10.33 -2.70
CA THR A 158 23.46 -9.06 -3.06
C THR A 158 24.47 -7.95 -2.81
N LEU A 159 24.63 -7.03 -3.74
CA LEU A 159 25.46 -5.84 -3.56
C LEU A 159 24.50 -4.69 -3.31
N ASN A 160 24.59 -4.09 -2.14
CA ASN A 160 23.96 -2.79 -1.94
C ASN A 160 24.71 -1.83 -2.86
N SER A 161 24.09 -1.37 -3.92
CA SER A 161 24.70 -0.32 -4.76
C SER A 161 25.09 0.82 -3.85
N VAL A 162 26.27 1.44 -4.12
CA VAL A 162 26.53 2.83 -3.69
C VAL A 162 25.24 3.55 -4.02
N SER A 163 24.56 4.06 -3.01
CA SER A 163 23.24 4.67 -3.17
C SER A 163 23.25 5.48 -4.46
N GLN A 164 22.66 4.97 -5.54
CA GLN A 164 21.87 5.90 -6.31
C GLN A 164 20.95 6.46 -5.23
N GLU A 165 21.16 7.73 -4.85
CA GLU A 165 20.27 8.43 -3.94
C GLU A 165 18.88 7.97 -4.34
N GLN A 166 18.27 7.19 -3.47
CA GLN A 166 16.89 6.74 -3.68
C GLN A 166 16.18 8.04 -4.00
N PRO A 167 15.62 8.23 -5.22
CA PRO A 167 15.17 9.54 -5.65
C PRO A 167 14.31 10.06 -4.54
N ASP A 168 14.66 11.23 -4.08
CA ASP A 168 14.24 11.86 -2.83
C ASP A 168 12.73 11.62 -2.65
N ILE A 169 12.37 10.66 -1.79
CA ILE A 169 10.98 10.35 -1.50
C ILE A 169 10.40 11.48 -0.63
N ASP A 170 11.25 12.37 -0.16
CA ASP A 170 10.90 13.69 0.31
C ASP A 170 10.54 14.54 -0.92
N ASP A 171 9.48 14.11 -1.62
CA ASP A 171 8.86 14.85 -2.70
C ASP A 171 8.43 16.21 -2.13
N PRO A 172 9.05 17.32 -2.55
CA PRO A 172 8.71 18.64 -2.02
C PRO A 172 7.25 19.03 -2.32
N THR A 173 6.55 18.23 -3.13
CA THR A 173 5.11 18.40 -3.40
C THR A 173 4.23 17.67 -2.38
N TYR A 174 4.80 16.81 -1.50
CA TYR A 174 4.05 16.18 -0.41
C TYR A 174 3.98 17.11 0.79
N ILE A 175 3.04 18.04 0.75
CA ILE A 175 2.83 19.08 1.75
C ILE A 175 1.71 18.63 2.68
N THR A 176 2.01 18.38 3.95
CA THR A 176 1.03 17.93 4.96
C THR A 176 0.44 19.06 5.80
N GLU A 177 1.04 20.25 5.76
CA GLU A 177 0.61 21.42 6.50
C GLU A 177 -0.09 22.42 5.58
N GLY A 178 -1.22 22.97 6.01
CA GLY A 178 -1.97 23.97 5.28
C GLY A 178 -3.46 23.62 5.14
N ALA A 179 -4.18 24.49 4.45
CA ALA A 179 -5.57 24.24 4.12
C ALA A 179 -5.69 23.11 3.10
N TRP A 180 -6.62 22.18 3.35
CA TRP A 180 -6.88 21.08 2.43
C TRP A 180 -7.48 21.59 1.12
N VAL A 181 -7.00 21.05 0.01
CA VAL A 181 -7.45 21.37 -1.32
C VAL A 181 -8.42 20.27 -1.80
N PRO A 182 -9.66 20.61 -2.16
CA PRO A 182 -10.58 19.62 -2.69
C PRO A 182 -10.12 19.11 -4.07
N THR A 183 -10.47 17.87 -4.41
CA THR A 183 -10.08 17.26 -5.68
C THR A 183 -10.67 17.93 -6.92
N LYS A 184 -11.70 18.75 -6.74
CA LYS A 184 -12.19 19.72 -7.72
C LYS A 184 -12.58 21.01 -7.01
N PRO A 185 -12.49 22.19 -7.64
CA PRO A 185 -12.89 23.45 -7.01
C PRO A 185 -14.35 23.45 -6.54
N PHE A 186 -14.61 24.04 -5.39
CA PHE A 186 -16.00 24.31 -4.98
C PHE A 186 -16.66 25.26 -5.99
N PRO A 187 -17.91 25.00 -6.40
CA PRO A 187 -18.67 25.98 -7.15
C PRO A 187 -18.85 27.28 -6.34
N THR A 188 -19.07 28.39 -7.03
CA THR A 188 -19.33 29.66 -6.35
C THR A 188 -20.59 29.56 -5.49
N ALA A 189 -20.49 29.93 -4.20
CA ALA A 189 -21.62 29.92 -3.30
C ALA A 189 -22.70 30.93 -3.75
N VAL A 190 -23.94 30.47 -3.80
CA VAL A 190 -25.14 31.35 -3.93
C VAL A 190 -25.45 31.98 -2.58
N LYS A 191 -25.23 31.24 -1.50
CA LYS A 191 -25.43 31.64 -0.12
C LYS A 191 -24.37 31.01 0.75
N GLU A 192 -23.87 31.74 1.73
CA GLU A 192 -23.00 31.21 2.78
C GLU A 192 -23.72 31.22 4.13
N ILE A 193 -23.53 30.17 4.91
CA ILE A 193 -23.99 30.05 6.31
C ILE A 193 -22.78 29.60 7.12
N TYR A 194 -22.44 30.36 8.14
CA TYR A 194 -21.33 30.05 9.03
C TYR A 194 -21.80 29.39 10.32
N LEU A 195 -21.07 28.34 10.71
CA LEU A 195 -21.19 27.68 11.99
C LEU A 195 -19.91 27.86 12.81
N ALA A 196 -20.05 28.04 14.12
CA ALA A 196 -18.95 27.99 15.08
C ALA A 196 -19.39 27.26 16.35
N PRO A 197 -18.51 26.53 17.07
CA PRO A 197 -18.90 25.85 18.32
C PRO A 197 -19.44 26.81 19.39
N ASP A 198 -18.89 28.01 19.43
CA ASP A 198 -19.29 29.11 20.32
C ASP A 198 -20.34 30.06 19.70
N GLY A 199 -20.84 29.73 18.53
CA GLY A 199 -21.90 30.47 17.86
C GLY A 199 -23.20 30.49 18.68
N ALA A 200 -24.08 31.40 18.34
CA ALA A 200 -25.34 31.58 19.08
C ALA A 200 -26.54 31.04 18.27
N PRO A 201 -27.49 30.32 18.89
CA PRO A 201 -28.71 29.86 18.20
C PRO A 201 -29.53 31.02 17.58
N ASN A 202 -29.45 32.22 18.15
CA ASN A 202 -30.08 33.43 17.65
C ASN A 202 -29.14 34.30 16.79
N GLY A 203 -27.99 33.79 16.38
CA GLY A 203 -27.15 34.36 15.33
C GLY A 203 -27.92 34.47 14.02
N ASP A 204 -27.33 35.09 13.02
CA ASP A 204 -27.92 35.21 11.68
C ASP A 204 -27.24 34.33 10.64
N GLY A 205 -26.25 33.54 11.07
CA GLY A 205 -25.47 32.63 10.21
C GLY A 205 -24.43 33.36 9.37
N THR A 206 -24.12 34.61 9.66
CA THR A 206 -22.98 35.32 9.06
C THR A 206 -21.68 34.92 9.75
N PHE A 207 -20.53 35.29 9.14
CA PHE A 207 -19.22 35.07 9.74
C PHE A 207 -19.06 35.71 11.12
N GLU A 208 -19.62 36.95 11.31
CA GLU A 208 -19.57 37.71 12.56
C GLU A 208 -20.53 37.17 13.61
N ARG A 209 -21.63 36.52 13.20
CA ARG A 209 -22.69 36.00 14.09
C ARG A 209 -23.11 34.60 13.69
N PRO A 210 -22.15 33.60 13.74
CA PRO A 210 -22.41 32.25 13.29
C PRO A 210 -23.46 31.55 14.16
N TRP A 211 -24.11 30.54 13.57
CA TRP A 211 -24.91 29.58 14.32
C TRP A 211 -24.01 28.51 14.96
N ASN A 212 -24.56 27.74 15.90
CA ASN A 212 -23.92 26.54 16.47
C ASN A 212 -24.72 25.26 16.26
N ASP A 213 -25.82 25.32 15.52
CA ASP A 213 -26.71 24.19 15.25
C ASP A 213 -26.64 23.81 13.77
N LEU A 214 -26.07 22.63 13.52
CA LEU A 214 -25.91 22.06 12.17
C LEU A 214 -27.28 21.80 11.52
N GLN A 215 -28.30 21.31 12.29
CA GLN A 215 -29.62 21.03 11.74
C GLN A 215 -30.32 22.33 11.31
N GLN A 216 -30.13 23.42 12.07
CA GLN A 216 -30.64 24.73 11.69
C GLN A 216 -30.08 25.22 10.36
N ALA A 217 -28.77 25.07 10.18
CA ALA A 217 -28.09 25.44 8.93
C ALA A 217 -28.56 24.59 7.75
N ILE A 218 -28.68 23.27 7.95
CA ILE A 218 -29.20 22.34 6.93
C ILE A 218 -30.64 22.70 6.53
N ASN A 219 -31.51 23.02 7.49
CA ASN A 219 -32.90 23.39 7.22
C ASN A 219 -33.01 24.69 6.44
N ALA A 220 -32.04 25.62 6.60
CA ALA A 220 -31.99 26.90 5.91
C ALA A 220 -31.28 26.85 4.56
N ALA A 221 -30.65 25.71 4.22
CA ALA A 221 -29.89 25.54 3.01
C ALA A 221 -30.78 25.25 1.80
N THR A 222 -30.45 25.87 0.70
CA THR A 222 -31.06 25.70 -0.64
C THR A 222 -29.94 25.36 -1.66
N PRO A 223 -30.26 24.93 -2.87
CA PRO A 223 -29.24 24.65 -3.88
C PRO A 223 -28.22 25.79 -4.02
N GLY A 224 -26.92 25.44 -3.99
CA GLY A 224 -25.80 26.37 -4.01
C GLY A 224 -25.43 27.01 -2.68
N THR A 225 -26.04 26.58 -1.56
CA THR A 225 -25.62 27.02 -0.23
C THR A 225 -24.34 26.35 0.21
N HIS A 226 -23.37 27.12 0.73
CA HIS A 226 -22.22 26.60 1.47
C HIS A 226 -22.42 26.80 2.96
N ILE A 227 -22.45 25.73 3.73
CA ILE A 227 -22.42 25.74 5.20
C ILE A 227 -20.94 25.58 5.59
N ILE A 228 -20.38 26.65 6.18
CA ILE A 228 -18.94 26.73 6.48
C ILE A 228 -18.74 26.58 7.97
N CYS A 229 -18.11 25.49 8.39
CA CYS A 229 -17.95 25.12 9.79
C CYS A 229 -16.57 25.56 10.28
N ARG A 230 -16.54 26.44 11.31
CA ARG A 230 -15.31 26.81 12.01
C ARG A 230 -14.79 25.62 12.83
N GLY A 231 -13.49 25.58 13.06
CA GLY A 231 -12.83 24.54 13.84
C GLY A 231 -13.29 24.46 15.29
N GLY A 232 -13.12 23.29 15.88
CA GLY A 232 -13.53 22.99 17.25
C GLY A 232 -14.66 21.96 17.31
N THR A 233 -15.13 21.66 18.53
CA THR A 233 -16.07 20.56 18.75
C THR A 233 -17.50 21.06 18.87
N TYR A 234 -18.37 20.54 18.03
CA TYR A 234 -19.80 20.70 18.05
C TYR A 234 -20.43 19.49 18.72
N TYR A 235 -21.46 19.73 19.56
CA TYR A 235 -22.24 18.67 20.20
C TYR A 235 -23.70 18.74 19.69
N PRO A 236 -23.99 18.04 18.55
CA PRO A 236 -25.34 18.08 17.99
C PRO A 236 -26.37 17.51 18.95
N LYS A 237 -27.53 18.13 19.00
CA LYS A 237 -28.62 17.74 19.88
C LYS A 237 -29.73 17.07 19.10
N LYS A 238 -30.17 15.92 19.57
CA LYS A 238 -31.30 15.20 18.99
C LYS A 238 -32.57 16.07 19.09
N GLN A 239 -33.29 16.18 17.98
CA GLN A 239 -34.45 17.03 17.85
C GLN A 239 -35.79 16.28 17.84
N SER A 240 -35.76 14.96 17.79
CA SER A 240 -36.93 14.10 17.73
C SER A 240 -36.66 12.70 18.27
N ASP A 241 -37.68 11.87 18.42
CA ASP A 241 -37.55 10.45 18.80
C ASP A 241 -37.14 9.55 17.61
N SER A 242 -36.69 10.11 16.49
CA SER A 242 -36.20 9.37 15.33
C SER A 242 -34.83 8.77 15.60
N LYS A 243 -34.48 7.72 14.85
CA LYS A 243 -33.21 7.00 14.93
C LYS A 243 -32.04 7.76 14.28
N TYR A 244 -31.93 9.07 14.52
CA TYR A 244 -30.83 9.94 14.07
C TYR A 244 -30.82 11.24 14.87
N THR A 245 -29.67 11.91 14.95
CA THR A 245 -29.58 13.24 15.55
C THR A 245 -29.69 14.33 14.50
N VAL A 246 -28.96 14.24 13.39
CA VAL A 246 -28.99 15.19 12.29
C VAL A 246 -29.56 14.53 11.03
N ARG A 247 -30.51 15.19 10.36
CA ARG A 247 -31.08 14.72 9.10
C ARG A 247 -30.89 15.70 7.96
N ILE A 248 -30.34 15.19 6.87
CA ILE A 248 -30.16 15.89 5.60
C ILE A 248 -31.16 15.32 4.59
N LYS A 249 -32.30 16.03 4.38
CA LYS A 249 -33.39 15.57 3.49
C LYS A 249 -33.63 16.44 2.25
N ASN A 250 -33.26 17.72 2.33
CA ASN A 250 -33.29 18.61 1.17
C ASN A 250 -32.16 18.25 0.20
N SER A 251 -32.31 18.68 -1.05
CA SER A 251 -31.36 18.33 -2.11
C SER A 251 -30.79 19.58 -2.76
N GLY A 252 -29.53 19.51 -3.16
CA GLY A 252 -28.95 20.39 -4.15
C GLY A 252 -29.33 19.98 -5.56
N THR A 253 -28.56 20.44 -6.52
CA THR A 253 -28.59 20.00 -7.92
C THR A 253 -27.15 19.75 -8.37
N GLU A 254 -26.99 19.09 -9.50
CA GLU A 254 -25.66 18.86 -10.09
C GLU A 254 -24.87 20.17 -10.29
N GLN A 255 -25.55 21.22 -10.76
CA GLN A 255 -24.95 22.53 -11.04
C GLN A 255 -24.83 23.42 -9.79
N ALA A 256 -25.62 23.13 -8.74
CA ALA A 256 -25.67 23.87 -7.49
C ALA A 256 -25.80 22.92 -6.29
N PRO A 257 -24.76 22.11 -5.98
CA PRO A 257 -24.76 21.24 -4.83
C PRO A 257 -24.86 22.06 -3.53
N ILE A 258 -25.40 21.46 -2.47
CA ILE A 258 -25.31 22.04 -1.13
C ILE A 258 -24.03 21.48 -0.49
N ILE A 259 -23.23 22.36 0.10
CA ILE A 259 -21.90 22.00 0.62
C ILE A 259 -21.86 22.23 2.12
N ILE A 260 -21.40 21.24 2.88
CA ILE A 260 -20.96 21.42 4.27
C ILE A 260 -19.44 21.26 4.26
N ARG A 261 -18.71 22.30 4.62
CA ARG A 261 -17.26 22.24 4.58
C ARG A 261 -16.58 22.86 5.80
N ALA A 262 -15.41 22.36 6.11
CA ALA A 262 -14.52 23.03 7.05
C ALA A 262 -14.15 24.43 6.54
N TYR A 263 -13.97 25.37 7.47
CA TYR A 263 -13.29 26.63 7.17
C TYR A 263 -11.81 26.34 6.88
N ASP A 264 -11.23 27.06 5.95
CA ASP A 264 -9.90 26.76 5.41
C ASP A 264 -8.84 26.66 6.53
N GLY A 265 -8.18 25.51 6.61
CA GLY A 265 -7.17 25.21 7.62
C GLY A 265 -7.71 24.84 9.01
N GLU A 266 -9.02 24.79 9.20
CA GLU A 266 -9.65 24.44 10.48
C GLU A 266 -10.24 23.01 10.45
N LYS A 267 -10.45 22.42 11.63
CA LYS A 267 -10.97 21.06 11.80
C LYS A 267 -12.24 21.08 12.65
N PRO A 268 -13.44 21.07 12.04
CA PRO A 268 -14.70 20.92 12.76
C PRO A 268 -14.92 19.44 13.14
N ILE A 269 -15.24 19.22 14.41
CA ILE A 269 -15.54 17.91 14.99
C ILE A 269 -17.00 17.89 15.42
N PHE A 270 -17.81 17.03 14.82
CA PHE A 270 -19.18 16.77 15.24
C PHE A 270 -19.18 15.54 16.16
N ASP A 271 -19.22 15.81 17.46
CA ASP A 271 -19.14 14.81 18.51
C ASP A 271 -20.54 14.48 19.05
N PHE A 272 -20.98 13.26 18.76
CA PHE A 272 -22.27 12.73 19.17
C PHE A 272 -22.23 12.03 20.54
N VAL A 273 -21.24 12.31 21.36
CA VAL A 273 -21.03 11.67 22.67
C VAL A 273 -22.26 11.74 23.60
N ASN A 274 -23.11 12.73 23.45
CA ASN A 274 -24.37 12.81 24.19
C ASN A 274 -25.32 11.65 23.86
N GLN A 275 -25.28 11.08 22.64
CA GLN A 275 -26.02 9.86 22.32
C GLN A 275 -25.52 8.67 23.15
N LEU A 276 -24.21 8.57 23.38
CA LEU A 276 -23.61 7.50 24.18
C LEU A 276 -23.97 7.65 25.66
N TYR A 277 -23.83 8.84 26.23
CA TYR A 277 -24.18 9.10 27.63
C TYR A 277 -25.68 8.89 27.91
N ASP A 278 -26.53 9.30 26.98
CA ASP A 278 -27.97 9.08 27.07
C ASP A 278 -28.38 7.66 26.64
N GLN A 279 -27.42 6.82 26.27
CA GLN A 279 -27.61 5.44 25.82
C GLN A 279 -28.65 5.32 24.68
N MET A 280 -28.56 6.22 23.70
CA MET A 280 -29.43 6.27 22.53
C MET A 280 -28.99 5.23 21.48
N VAL A 281 -28.81 4.00 21.89
CA VAL A 281 -28.31 2.92 21.04
C VAL A 281 -29.20 2.74 19.80
N GLY A 282 -28.55 2.65 18.62
CA GLY A 282 -29.19 2.59 17.32
C GLY A 282 -29.56 3.96 16.75
N ASP A 283 -29.08 5.06 17.35
CA ASP A 283 -29.27 6.41 16.81
C ASP A 283 -28.05 6.83 15.99
N ARG A 284 -28.24 7.05 14.69
CA ARG A 284 -27.21 7.52 13.76
C ARG A 284 -26.80 8.96 14.07
N GLY A 285 -25.54 9.29 13.80
CA GLY A 285 -25.07 10.67 13.84
C GLY A 285 -25.79 11.51 12.78
N LEU A 286 -25.48 11.28 11.51
CA LEU A 286 -26.13 11.89 10.36
C LEU A 286 -26.89 10.85 9.53
N LEU A 287 -28.13 11.18 9.15
CA LEU A 287 -28.90 10.47 8.12
C LEU A 287 -29.06 11.35 6.90
N ILE A 288 -28.46 10.95 5.77
CA ILE A 288 -28.50 11.68 4.50
C ILE A 288 -29.44 10.98 3.53
N THR A 289 -30.63 11.54 3.33
CA THR A 289 -31.60 11.07 2.31
C THR A 289 -31.72 12.06 1.14
N GLY A 290 -31.09 13.25 1.26
CA GLY A 290 -31.01 14.24 0.19
C GLY A 290 -29.94 13.88 -0.85
N ASN A 291 -30.05 14.52 -2.02
CA ASN A 291 -29.18 14.32 -3.15
C ASN A 291 -28.30 15.56 -3.40
N HIS A 292 -27.18 15.38 -4.09
CA HIS A 292 -26.26 16.45 -4.46
C HIS A 292 -25.76 17.28 -3.27
N TRP A 293 -25.34 16.58 -2.22
CA TRP A 293 -24.61 17.17 -1.09
C TRP A 293 -23.10 16.91 -1.26
N TRP A 294 -22.31 17.84 -0.82
CA TRP A 294 -20.87 17.70 -0.71
C TRP A 294 -20.41 18.02 0.71
N LEU A 295 -19.94 16.99 1.44
CA LEU A 295 -19.35 17.13 2.76
C LEU A 295 -17.84 17.14 2.60
N PHE A 296 -17.13 18.10 3.20
CA PHE A 296 -15.70 18.25 3.07
C PHE A 296 -15.03 18.61 4.39
N GLY A 297 -14.05 17.78 4.80
CA GLY A 297 -13.17 18.11 5.92
C GLY A 297 -13.81 18.01 7.30
N LEU A 298 -14.82 17.17 7.49
CA LEU A 298 -15.55 17.00 8.74
C LEU A 298 -15.07 15.77 9.49
N HIS A 299 -14.99 15.85 10.82
CA HIS A 299 -14.81 14.68 11.68
C HIS A 299 -16.14 14.35 12.38
N ILE A 300 -16.61 13.11 12.21
CA ILE A 300 -17.87 12.58 12.79
C ILE A 300 -17.48 11.50 13.78
N THR A 301 -17.87 11.67 15.05
CA THR A 301 -17.43 10.76 16.11
C THR A 301 -18.50 10.51 17.18
N HIS A 302 -18.41 9.37 17.86
CA HIS A 302 -19.24 8.93 18.97
C HIS A 302 -20.75 8.86 18.68
N ALA A 303 -21.16 8.57 17.44
CA ALA A 303 -22.56 8.26 17.17
C ALA A 303 -22.96 6.91 17.79
N ALA A 304 -24.21 6.80 18.23
CA ALA A 304 -24.73 5.59 18.88
C ALA A 304 -25.18 4.49 17.88
N ASP A 305 -24.94 4.69 16.61
CA ASP A 305 -25.08 3.78 15.47
C ASP A 305 -24.08 4.27 14.38
N ASN A 306 -24.38 4.21 13.10
CA ASN A 306 -23.51 4.73 12.05
C ASN A 306 -23.12 6.19 12.29
N GLY A 307 -21.86 6.55 12.07
CA GLY A 307 -21.46 7.96 12.02
C GLY A 307 -22.26 8.71 10.97
N ILE A 308 -22.27 8.19 9.73
CA ILE A 308 -23.17 8.63 8.65
C ILE A 308 -23.90 7.41 8.05
N LYS A 309 -25.22 7.51 7.93
CA LYS A 309 -26.05 6.66 7.07
C LYS A 309 -26.42 7.44 5.81
N LEU A 310 -25.97 6.98 4.65
CA LEU A 310 -26.19 7.62 3.35
C LEU A 310 -27.16 6.80 2.50
N GLU A 311 -28.32 7.36 2.23
CA GLU A 311 -29.41 6.76 1.42
C GLU A 311 -29.72 7.57 0.16
N GLY A 312 -29.23 8.82 0.11
CA GLY A 312 -29.39 9.72 -1.04
C GLY A 312 -28.42 9.39 -2.19
N SER A 313 -28.57 10.09 -3.30
CA SER A 313 -27.79 9.89 -4.53
C SER A 313 -27.00 11.11 -4.93
N HIS A 314 -25.94 10.91 -5.73
CA HIS A 314 -25.07 11.99 -6.26
C HIS A 314 -24.44 12.84 -5.15
N ASN A 315 -24.15 12.23 -4.01
CA ASN A 315 -23.47 12.89 -2.91
C ASN A 315 -21.96 12.68 -3.00
N ARG A 316 -21.23 13.64 -2.48
CA ARG A 316 -19.77 13.60 -2.40
C ARG A 316 -19.35 13.79 -0.95
N ILE A 317 -18.61 12.86 -0.41
CA ILE A 317 -18.03 12.92 0.93
C ILE A 317 -16.52 12.85 0.76
N GLU A 318 -15.82 13.91 1.14
CA GLU A 318 -14.42 14.08 0.80
C GLU A 318 -13.64 14.60 2.00
N ARG A 319 -12.48 14.01 2.30
CA ARG A 319 -11.57 14.43 3.38
C ARG A 319 -12.23 14.38 4.76
N CYS A 320 -13.22 13.51 4.95
CA CYS A 320 -13.89 13.33 6.23
C CYS A 320 -13.27 12.18 7.02
N GLU A 321 -13.39 12.28 8.35
CA GLU A 321 -12.94 11.28 9.30
C GLU A 321 -14.14 10.75 10.09
N PHE A 322 -14.20 9.42 10.27
CA PHE A 322 -15.25 8.72 11.00
C PHE A 322 -14.60 7.83 12.06
N SER A 323 -14.84 8.14 13.34
CA SER A 323 -14.17 7.37 14.39
C SER A 323 -15.01 7.18 15.64
N TYR A 324 -14.78 6.07 16.33
CA TYR A 324 -15.42 5.77 17.61
C TYR A 324 -16.96 5.82 17.57
N ASN A 325 -17.57 5.40 16.45
CA ASN A 325 -19.02 5.27 16.33
C ASN A 325 -19.44 3.85 16.74
N LEU A 326 -20.69 3.68 17.21
CA LEU A 326 -21.22 2.38 17.67
C LEU A 326 -21.82 1.51 16.56
N ASP A 327 -21.46 1.74 15.34
CA ASP A 327 -21.66 0.93 14.15
C ASP A 327 -20.67 1.47 13.09
N THR A 328 -20.85 1.10 11.85
CA THR A 328 -20.02 1.49 10.70
C THR A 328 -19.81 3.01 10.63
N GLY A 329 -18.56 3.43 10.41
CA GLY A 329 -18.22 4.86 10.30
C GLY A 329 -19.05 5.58 9.24
N LEU A 330 -19.06 5.06 8.01
CA LEU A 330 -19.93 5.55 6.92
C LEU A 330 -20.56 4.36 6.18
N GLN A 331 -21.87 4.26 6.20
CA GLN A 331 -22.64 3.23 5.50
C GLN A 331 -23.56 3.81 4.42
N LEU A 332 -23.42 3.30 3.20
CA LEU A 332 -24.35 3.49 2.08
C LEU A 332 -25.34 2.31 2.05
N GLY A 333 -26.60 2.55 1.68
CA GLY A 333 -27.64 1.52 1.50
C GLY A 333 -28.93 1.79 2.25
N PHE A 334 -29.99 1.06 1.90
CA PHE A 334 -31.35 1.32 2.39
C PHE A 334 -31.73 0.57 3.68
N GLY A 335 -31.02 -0.47 4.04
CA GLY A 335 -31.44 -1.47 5.00
C GLY A 335 -31.91 -2.76 4.30
N HIS A 336 -32.49 -3.71 5.05
CA HIS A 336 -32.86 -5.03 4.51
C HIS A 336 -33.94 -5.01 3.43
N LYS A 337 -34.74 -3.93 3.34
CA LYS A 337 -35.79 -3.80 2.35
C LYS A 337 -35.90 -2.37 1.85
N PHE A 338 -35.89 -2.20 0.55
CA PHE A 338 -36.09 -0.92 -0.10
C PHE A 338 -37.38 -0.23 0.35
N SER A 339 -38.49 -0.98 0.50
CA SER A 339 -39.78 -0.47 0.93
C SER A 339 -39.78 0.11 2.35
N ASP A 340 -38.84 -0.29 3.20
CA ASP A 340 -38.73 0.25 4.57
C ASP A 340 -38.17 1.66 4.58
N THR A 341 -37.22 1.94 3.66
CA THR A 341 -36.62 3.28 3.49
C THR A 341 -37.50 4.20 2.63
N PHE A 342 -38.13 3.65 1.57
CA PHE A 342 -38.94 4.41 0.61
C PHE A 342 -40.37 3.87 0.57
N PRO A 343 -41.20 4.06 1.62
CA PRO A 343 -42.57 3.53 1.67
C PRO A 343 -43.42 4.01 0.49
N GLY A 344 -44.06 3.08 -0.21
CA GLY A 344 -44.90 3.38 -1.36
C GLY A 344 -44.17 3.61 -2.68
N VAL A 345 -42.87 3.47 -2.70
CA VAL A 345 -42.04 3.46 -3.92
C VAL A 345 -41.88 2.01 -4.40
N SER A 346 -41.87 1.81 -5.71
CA SER A 346 -41.59 0.52 -6.30
C SER A 346 -40.12 0.09 -6.09
N GLU A 347 -39.83 -1.16 -6.43
CA GLU A 347 -38.47 -1.72 -6.30
C GLU A 347 -37.39 -0.81 -6.91
N ASN A 348 -36.23 -0.79 -6.26
CA ASN A 348 -35.11 0.02 -6.69
C ASN A 348 -34.60 -0.40 -8.08
N ASP A 349 -34.58 0.53 -9.02
CA ASP A 349 -34.04 0.39 -10.37
C ASP A 349 -32.53 0.76 -10.45
N GLY A 350 -31.92 1.06 -9.30
CA GLY A 350 -30.53 1.50 -9.19
C GLY A 350 -30.33 3.01 -9.16
N SER A 351 -31.41 3.81 -9.07
CA SER A 351 -31.34 5.28 -9.03
C SER A 351 -31.28 5.86 -7.63
N TYR A 352 -31.60 5.07 -6.60
CA TYR A 352 -31.53 5.48 -5.18
C TYR A 352 -30.25 4.99 -4.55
N CYS A 353 -29.70 5.75 -3.61
CA CYS A 353 -28.38 5.51 -3.02
C CYS A 353 -27.32 5.22 -4.10
N ALA A 354 -27.27 6.08 -5.09
CA ALA A 354 -26.55 5.85 -6.33
C ALA A 354 -25.59 7.00 -6.63
N TYR A 355 -24.52 6.71 -7.36
CA TYR A 355 -23.56 7.71 -7.83
C TYR A 355 -22.98 8.55 -6.70
N ASN A 356 -22.69 7.94 -5.56
CA ASN A 356 -22.03 8.60 -4.45
C ASN A 356 -20.51 8.37 -4.53
N ASP A 357 -19.74 9.44 -4.32
CA ASP A 357 -18.28 9.44 -4.28
C ASP A 357 -17.79 9.65 -2.85
N ILE A 358 -17.05 8.70 -2.31
CA ILE A 358 -16.37 8.79 -1.02
C ILE A 358 -14.87 8.89 -1.29
N ILE A 359 -14.26 10.04 -0.95
CA ILE A 359 -12.92 10.38 -1.45
C ILE A 359 -12.03 10.83 -0.30
N ASP A 360 -10.81 10.29 -0.23
CA ASP A 360 -9.79 10.71 0.75
C ASP A 360 -10.27 10.67 2.20
N CYS A 361 -11.22 9.80 2.52
CA CYS A 361 -11.78 9.67 3.86
C CYS A 361 -11.03 8.63 4.68
N ASP A 362 -11.04 8.83 6.00
CA ASP A 362 -10.47 7.92 6.98
C ASP A 362 -11.56 7.42 7.94
N SER A 363 -11.61 6.10 8.21
CA SER A 363 -12.62 5.51 9.10
C SER A 363 -11.98 4.48 10.04
N HIS A 364 -12.07 4.71 11.36
CA HIS A 364 -11.30 3.91 12.31
C HIS A 364 -11.91 3.82 13.70
N HIS A 365 -11.56 2.76 14.43
CA HIS A 365 -11.98 2.50 15.82
C HIS A 365 -13.50 2.48 16.01
N ASN A 366 -14.27 2.20 14.96
CA ASN A 366 -15.71 2.02 15.07
C ASN A 366 -16.00 0.63 15.66
N CYS A 367 -17.02 0.53 16.54
CA CYS A 367 -17.32 -0.72 17.24
C CYS A 367 -18.77 -0.75 17.70
N ASP A 368 -19.59 -1.65 17.17
CA ASP A 368 -20.96 -1.87 17.60
C ASP A 368 -21.03 -2.50 18.99
N TYR A 369 -22.12 -2.24 19.68
CA TYR A 369 -22.38 -2.78 21.02
C TYR A 369 -23.82 -3.20 21.27
N ASP A 370 -24.73 -2.93 20.34
CA ASP A 370 -26.18 -3.15 20.54
C ASP A 370 -26.59 -4.61 20.41
N ALA A 371 -26.37 -5.21 19.27
CA ALA A 371 -26.79 -6.60 18.99
C ALA A 371 -25.71 -7.59 19.44
N ASN A 372 -24.49 -7.38 19.02
CA ASN A 372 -23.31 -8.19 19.31
C ASN A 372 -22.12 -7.25 19.53
N TYR A 373 -21.26 -7.53 20.47
CA TYR A 373 -20.09 -6.69 20.69
C TYR A 373 -19.05 -6.90 19.59
N GLY A 374 -18.95 -5.96 18.66
CA GLY A 374 -17.92 -5.86 17.65
C GLY A 374 -18.19 -6.58 16.31
N SER A 375 -19.40 -7.11 16.03
CA SER A 375 -19.61 -7.93 14.83
C SER A 375 -20.21 -7.22 13.62
N ASP A 376 -20.56 -5.94 13.73
CA ASP A 376 -21.32 -5.24 12.69
C ASP A 376 -20.69 -3.89 12.26
N ALA A 377 -19.71 -3.36 13.03
CA ALA A 377 -19.11 -2.04 12.79
C ALA A 377 -17.88 -2.10 11.87
N ASP A 378 -18.10 -1.69 10.63
CA ASP A 378 -17.07 -1.57 9.62
C ASP A 378 -16.43 -0.18 9.61
N GLY A 379 -15.31 -0.04 8.89
CA GLY A 379 -14.82 1.28 8.52
C GLY A 379 -15.78 1.96 7.54
N PHE A 380 -15.97 1.32 6.39
CA PHE A 380 -16.90 1.72 5.35
C PHE A 380 -17.79 0.56 4.94
N ALA A 381 -19.03 0.87 4.59
CA ALA A 381 -19.91 -0.13 4.00
C ALA A 381 -20.70 0.45 2.82
N CYS A 382 -20.95 -0.40 1.84
CA CYS A 382 -22.00 -0.21 0.85
C CYS A 382 -22.81 -1.50 0.86
N LYS A 383 -23.78 -1.58 1.79
CA LYS A 383 -24.45 -2.81 2.12
C LYS A 383 -25.96 -2.66 2.30
N MET A 384 -26.67 -3.80 2.27
CA MET A 384 -28.14 -3.86 2.48
C MET A 384 -28.86 -2.99 1.44
N HIS A 385 -28.68 -3.32 0.17
CA HIS A 385 -29.29 -2.72 -1.00
C HIS A 385 -28.80 -1.30 -1.33
N ASN A 386 -28.01 -1.18 -2.37
CA ASN A 386 -27.47 0.06 -2.92
C ASN A 386 -28.00 0.32 -4.34
N GLY A 387 -27.74 1.53 -4.85
CA GLY A 387 -27.89 1.88 -6.27
C GLY A 387 -26.57 1.80 -7.03
N LYS A 388 -26.61 2.20 -8.31
CA LYS A 388 -25.49 2.15 -9.25
C LYS A 388 -24.39 3.18 -8.93
N GLY A 389 -23.15 2.90 -9.31
CA GLY A 389 -22.10 3.89 -9.46
C GLY A 389 -21.53 4.44 -8.14
N ASN A 390 -21.65 3.73 -7.02
CA ASN A 390 -21.01 4.11 -5.76
C ASN A 390 -19.52 3.80 -5.79
N ARG A 391 -18.66 4.75 -5.35
CA ARG A 391 -17.21 4.64 -5.45
C ARG A 391 -16.52 5.10 -4.17
N PHE A 392 -15.46 4.38 -3.79
CA PHE A 392 -14.54 4.75 -2.70
C PHE A 392 -13.15 4.97 -3.30
N ILE A 393 -12.58 6.16 -3.10
CA ILE A 393 -11.36 6.62 -3.76
C ILE A 393 -10.34 7.07 -2.71
N ARG A 394 -9.17 6.44 -2.65
CA ARG A 394 -8.07 6.74 -1.72
C ARG A 394 -8.52 6.80 -0.25
N CYS A 395 -9.53 6.03 0.14
CA CYS A 395 -9.97 5.94 1.54
C CYS A 395 -9.09 5.00 2.36
N ARG A 396 -9.02 5.23 3.68
CA ARG A 396 -8.32 4.34 4.62
C ARG A 396 -9.27 3.89 5.71
N ALA A 397 -9.22 2.58 6.05
CA ALA A 397 -9.96 2.00 7.16
C ALA A 397 -9.02 1.16 8.04
N TRP A 398 -9.07 1.37 9.36
CA TRP A 398 -8.22 0.62 10.29
C TRP A 398 -8.81 0.51 11.69
N HIS A 399 -8.41 -0.53 12.42
CA HIS A 399 -8.84 -0.76 13.80
C HIS A 399 -10.36 -0.66 14.00
N ASN A 400 -11.16 -1.11 13.01
CA ASN A 400 -12.59 -1.26 13.18
C ASN A 400 -12.90 -2.63 13.78
N SER A 401 -14.03 -2.78 14.46
CA SER A 401 -14.30 -4.03 15.17
C SER A 401 -14.70 -5.18 14.27
N ASP A 402 -15.29 -4.91 13.10
CA ASP A 402 -15.63 -5.93 12.12
C ASP A 402 -14.74 -5.78 10.87
N ASP A 403 -15.25 -5.35 9.76
CA ASP A 403 -14.49 -5.30 8.51
C ASP A 403 -13.93 -3.88 8.23
N GLY A 404 -12.94 -3.80 7.35
CA GLY A 404 -12.53 -2.49 6.82
C GLY A 404 -13.55 -1.94 5.81
N TRP A 405 -13.96 -2.78 4.86
CA TRP A 405 -15.09 -2.58 3.95
C TRP A 405 -16.03 -3.77 3.97
N ASP A 406 -17.36 -3.49 3.98
CA ASP A 406 -18.39 -4.50 3.84
C ASP A 406 -19.35 -4.18 2.69
N LEU A 407 -19.43 -5.07 1.67
CA LEU A 407 -20.33 -4.98 0.53
C LEU A 407 -21.44 -6.05 0.59
N PHE A 408 -21.97 -6.29 1.80
CA PHE A 408 -22.96 -7.30 2.08
C PHE A 408 -24.34 -6.94 1.48
N GLU A 409 -25.01 -7.88 0.81
CA GLU A 409 -26.34 -7.69 0.20
C GLU A 409 -26.43 -6.48 -0.75
N THR A 410 -25.42 -6.29 -1.60
CA THR A 410 -25.46 -5.28 -2.66
C THR A 410 -26.40 -5.65 -3.80
N ASP A 411 -26.96 -4.65 -4.50
CA ASP A 411 -27.73 -4.86 -5.72
C ASP A 411 -26.97 -4.45 -6.99
N PHE A 412 -25.94 -3.62 -6.87
CA PHE A 412 -25.16 -3.07 -8.00
C PHE A 412 -23.67 -3.00 -7.67
N ASP A 413 -22.90 -2.82 -8.72
CA ASP A 413 -21.45 -2.72 -8.67
C ASP A 413 -20.97 -1.63 -7.72
N VAL A 414 -19.88 -1.90 -7.01
CA VAL A 414 -19.16 -0.95 -6.17
C VAL A 414 -17.70 -0.93 -6.60
N VAL A 415 -17.10 0.26 -6.65
CA VAL A 415 -15.70 0.46 -7.05
C VAL A 415 -14.88 1.00 -5.89
N LEU A 416 -13.78 0.32 -5.59
CA LEU A 416 -12.73 0.79 -4.70
C LEU A 416 -11.48 1.10 -5.52
N ALA A 417 -10.84 2.25 -5.30
CA ALA A 417 -9.58 2.61 -5.96
C ALA A 417 -8.60 3.25 -4.98
N GLU A 418 -7.38 2.73 -4.93
CA GLU A 418 -6.31 3.18 -4.01
C GLU A 418 -6.73 3.20 -2.53
N CYS A 419 -7.65 2.32 -2.13
CA CYS A 419 -8.11 2.21 -0.75
C CYS A 419 -7.18 1.30 0.07
N TRP A 420 -6.88 1.71 1.32
CA TRP A 420 -6.06 0.95 2.24
C TRP A 420 -6.85 0.48 3.45
N GLN A 421 -6.58 -0.74 3.88
CA GLN A 421 -7.21 -1.32 5.06
C GLN A 421 -6.20 -2.12 5.88
N TRP A 422 -6.28 -1.99 7.22
CA TRP A 422 -5.45 -2.80 8.10
C TRP A 422 -6.03 -2.98 9.50
N GLU A 423 -5.61 -4.08 10.13
CA GLU A 423 -5.75 -4.38 11.55
C GLU A 423 -7.16 -4.24 12.14
N SER A 424 -8.19 -4.74 11.47
CA SER A 424 -9.55 -4.82 12.05
C SER A 424 -9.71 -6.01 13.01
N GLY A 425 -10.74 -5.98 13.86
CA GLY A 425 -11.17 -7.08 14.73
C GLY A 425 -10.41 -7.26 16.04
N LYS A 426 -9.56 -6.33 16.42
CA LYS A 426 -8.79 -6.43 17.68
C LYS A 426 -9.60 -5.92 18.87
N ALA A 427 -10.03 -6.83 19.76
CA ALA A 427 -10.82 -6.47 20.96
C ALA A 427 -10.15 -5.40 21.86
N ALA A 428 -8.82 -5.32 21.86
CA ALA A 428 -8.06 -4.35 22.66
C ALA A 428 -8.30 -2.92 22.22
N ASP A 429 -8.60 -2.68 20.92
CA ASP A 429 -8.79 -1.36 20.34
C ASP A 429 -10.18 -0.79 20.68
N HIS A 430 -11.09 -1.62 21.22
CA HIS A 430 -12.50 -1.29 21.45
C HIS A 430 -12.90 -1.28 22.93
N LEU A 431 -11.93 -1.20 23.83
CA LEU A 431 -12.23 -1.10 25.26
C LEU A 431 -12.94 0.20 25.63
N TRP A 432 -12.78 1.23 24.84
CA TRP A 432 -13.41 2.56 24.99
C TRP A 432 -14.94 2.50 25.06
N VAL A 433 -15.59 1.54 24.38
CA VAL A 433 -17.06 1.39 24.36
C VAL A 433 -17.61 1.23 25.77
N LYS A 434 -16.86 0.58 26.68
CA LYS A 434 -17.28 0.29 28.06
C LYS A 434 -17.33 1.53 28.94
N ASP A 435 -16.68 2.62 28.54
CA ASP A 435 -16.70 3.89 29.27
C ASP A 435 -18.05 4.61 29.14
N TYR A 436 -18.79 4.30 28.08
CA TYR A 436 -20.06 4.95 27.74
C TYR A 436 -21.28 4.04 27.93
N ILE A 437 -21.15 2.75 27.65
CA ILE A 437 -22.27 1.83 27.59
C ILE A 437 -22.12 0.75 28.66
N THR A 438 -22.95 0.84 29.68
CA THR A 438 -23.07 -0.14 30.76
C THR A 438 -24.21 -1.12 30.49
N LYS A 439 -24.12 -1.98 29.49
CA LYS A 439 -25.04 -3.13 29.38
C LYS A 439 -24.65 -4.21 30.38
N SER A 440 -25.60 -4.61 31.22
CA SER A 440 -25.45 -5.78 32.10
C SER A 440 -25.49 -7.05 31.23
N GLY A 441 -24.38 -7.72 31.08
CA GLY A 441 -24.28 -9.00 30.40
C GLY A 441 -22.85 -9.31 29.97
N ASN A 442 -22.49 -10.59 29.97
CA ASN A 442 -21.21 -11.06 29.42
C ASN A 442 -21.25 -10.97 27.90
N MET A 443 -21.02 -9.78 27.35
CA MET A 443 -20.82 -9.65 25.92
C MET A 443 -19.36 -9.95 25.62
N SER A 444 -19.12 -11.08 24.99
CA SER A 444 -17.83 -11.42 24.41
C SER A 444 -17.67 -10.64 23.11
N PHE A 445 -16.48 -10.12 22.89
CA PHE A 445 -16.14 -9.52 21.60
C PHE A 445 -16.23 -10.58 20.49
N SER A 446 -16.90 -10.23 19.39
CA SER A 446 -17.21 -11.14 18.27
C SER A 446 -16.87 -10.56 16.89
N GLY A 447 -16.10 -9.45 16.84
CA GLY A 447 -15.61 -8.90 15.58
C GLY A 447 -14.78 -9.91 14.79
N ASN A 448 -14.98 -10.00 13.49
CA ASN A 448 -14.33 -10.99 12.65
C ASN A 448 -13.06 -10.48 11.95
N GLY A 449 -12.93 -9.17 11.75
CA GLY A 449 -11.70 -8.48 11.40
C GLY A 449 -11.20 -8.70 9.97
N ASN A 450 -12.07 -8.95 8.98
CA ASN A 450 -11.61 -9.00 7.62
C ASN A 450 -11.25 -7.61 7.08
N GLY A 451 -10.43 -7.59 6.05
CA GLY A 451 -10.00 -6.39 5.39
C GLY A 451 -11.07 -5.78 4.48
N ILE A 452 -11.05 -6.19 3.23
CA ILE A 452 -11.97 -5.73 2.19
C ILE A 452 -12.88 -6.90 1.80
N LYS A 453 -14.10 -6.89 2.35
CA LYS A 453 -15.12 -7.92 2.11
C LYS A 453 -16.01 -7.48 0.93
N LEU A 454 -15.80 -8.13 -0.21
CA LEU A 454 -16.39 -7.79 -1.50
C LEU A 454 -17.67 -8.61 -1.76
N GLY A 455 -18.66 -8.51 -0.88
CA GLY A 455 -19.94 -9.19 -1.07
C GLY A 455 -20.46 -9.88 0.18
N GLY A 456 -21.39 -10.79 -0.01
CA GLY A 456 -22.03 -11.58 1.04
C GLY A 456 -23.52 -11.70 0.83
N ASN A 457 -24.07 -12.83 1.26
CA ASN A 457 -25.48 -13.14 1.12
C ASN A 457 -26.13 -13.24 2.49
N GLY A 458 -27.17 -12.48 2.71
CA GLY A 458 -27.94 -12.50 3.94
C GLY A 458 -29.35 -13.04 3.77
N THR A 459 -30.20 -12.70 4.73
CA THR A 459 -31.63 -13.07 4.70
C THR A 459 -32.42 -12.27 3.67
N GLY A 460 -31.92 -11.11 3.22
CA GLY A 460 -32.53 -10.25 2.22
C GLY A 460 -32.30 -10.68 0.77
N GLY A 461 -31.40 -11.61 0.52
CA GLY A 461 -31.11 -12.11 -0.82
C GLY A 461 -29.63 -12.34 -1.09
N SER A 462 -29.27 -12.57 -2.35
CA SER A 462 -27.90 -12.69 -2.81
C SER A 462 -27.37 -11.33 -3.19
N SER A 463 -26.14 -11.02 -2.78
CA SER A 463 -25.36 -9.90 -3.31
C SER A 463 -25.26 -9.98 -4.82
N LYS A 464 -25.38 -8.85 -5.51
CA LYS A 464 -25.31 -8.73 -6.97
C LYS A 464 -24.29 -7.69 -7.38
N GLY A 465 -23.99 -7.68 -8.67
CA GLY A 465 -23.04 -6.76 -9.29
C GLY A 465 -21.61 -7.31 -9.32
N VAL A 466 -20.79 -6.78 -10.20
CA VAL A 466 -19.35 -7.06 -10.24
C VAL A 466 -18.63 -6.00 -9.43
N HIS A 467 -17.94 -6.42 -8.37
CA HIS A 467 -17.20 -5.46 -7.54
C HIS A 467 -15.75 -5.31 -8.01
N TYR A 468 -15.27 -4.07 -7.95
CA TYR A 468 -13.95 -3.71 -8.46
C TYR A 468 -13.05 -3.20 -7.34
N ALA A 469 -11.80 -3.68 -7.29
CA ALA A 469 -10.74 -3.15 -6.46
C ALA A 469 -9.51 -2.84 -7.33
N PHE A 470 -9.20 -1.56 -7.47
CA PHE A 470 -8.04 -1.08 -8.22
C PHE A 470 -7.00 -0.53 -7.26
N ASN A 471 -5.78 -1.09 -7.28
CA ASN A 471 -4.65 -0.55 -6.53
C ASN A 471 -4.89 -0.44 -5.01
N CYS A 472 -5.70 -1.34 -4.45
CA CYS A 472 -6.02 -1.38 -3.03
C CYS A 472 -4.98 -2.17 -2.23
N ILE A 473 -4.85 -1.88 -0.93
CA ILE A 473 -3.95 -2.58 -0.02
C ILE A 473 -4.75 -3.10 1.17
N ALA A 474 -4.54 -4.37 1.56
CA ALA A 474 -5.12 -4.97 2.76
C ALA A 474 -4.05 -5.72 3.55
N PHE A 475 -3.84 -5.37 4.83
CA PHE A 475 -2.78 -5.99 5.63
C PHE A 475 -3.10 -6.08 7.13
N GLY A 476 -2.32 -6.92 7.85
CA GLY A 476 -2.35 -6.99 9.31
C GLY A 476 -3.61 -7.66 9.90
N ASN A 477 -4.46 -8.27 9.07
CA ASN A 477 -5.69 -8.93 9.51
C ASN A 477 -5.40 -10.38 9.89
N ASN A 478 -4.95 -10.62 11.09
CA ASN A 478 -4.43 -11.93 11.53
C ASN A 478 -4.89 -12.34 12.94
N ILE A 479 -5.98 -11.78 13.46
CA ILE A 479 -6.52 -12.07 14.80
C ILE A 479 -6.99 -13.52 14.99
N SER A 480 -7.27 -14.23 13.91
CA SER A 480 -7.60 -15.65 13.89
C SER A 480 -7.19 -16.28 12.56
N SER A 481 -7.12 -17.61 12.51
CA SER A 481 -6.69 -18.36 11.30
C SER A 481 -7.65 -18.27 10.10
N SER A 482 -8.77 -17.58 10.21
CA SER A 482 -9.80 -17.48 9.18
C SER A 482 -10.04 -16.09 8.63
N VAL A 483 -9.28 -15.10 9.10
CA VAL A 483 -9.42 -13.69 8.71
C VAL A 483 -8.73 -13.42 7.37
N LYS A 484 -9.29 -12.55 6.56
CA LYS A 484 -8.86 -12.30 5.19
C LYS A 484 -8.50 -10.84 4.95
N GLY A 485 -7.52 -10.61 4.07
CA GLY A 485 -7.24 -9.29 3.50
C GLY A 485 -8.31 -8.91 2.47
N PHE A 486 -8.44 -9.69 1.41
CA PHE A 486 -9.52 -9.58 0.43
C PHE A 486 -10.39 -10.84 0.48
N ASP A 487 -11.71 -10.66 0.63
CA ASP A 487 -12.67 -11.75 0.78
C ASP A 487 -13.83 -11.60 -0.20
N CYS A 488 -14.15 -12.65 -0.96
CA CYS A 488 -15.35 -12.72 -1.78
C CYS A 488 -16.64 -12.89 -0.96
N ASN A 489 -16.55 -13.37 0.26
CA ASN A 489 -17.66 -13.65 1.16
C ASN A 489 -18.87 -14.33 0.48
N ASN A 490 -18.62 -15.37 -0.31
CA ASN A 490 -19.62 -16.14 -1.08
C ASN A 490 -20.34 -15.37 -2.19
N HIS A 491 -19.90 -14.19 -2.57
CA HIS A 491 -20.46 -13.45 -3.70
C HIS A 491 -20.24 -14.19 -5.03
N LYS A 492 -21.24 -14.19 -5.93
CA LYS A 492 -21.26 -15.03 -7.14
C LYS A 492 -21.22 -14.27 -8.46
N ASP A 493 -21.51 -12.97 -8.48
CA ASP A 493 -21.61 -12.23 -9.73
C ASP A 493 -20.25 -11.84 -10.31
N GLY A 494 -19.20 -11.82 -9.48
CA GLY A 494 -17.83 -11.64 -9.90
C GLY A 494 -17.09 -10.51 -9.22
N HIS A 495 -15.76 -10.54 -9.37
CA HIS A 495 -14.82 -9.57 -8.77
C HIS A 495 -13.71 -9.25 -9.76
N VAL A 496 -13.31 -8.01 -9.82
CA VAL A 496 -12.16 -7.57 -10.62
C VAL A 496 -11.15 -6.88 -9.71
N LEU A 497 -10.02 -7.54 -9.47
CA LEU A 497 -8.93 -7.02 -8.67
C LEU A 497 -7.74 -6.73 -9.57
N VAL A 498 -7.28 -5.49 -9.61
CA VAL A 498 -6.16 -5.06 -10.45
C VAL A 498 -5.17 -4.25 -9.64
N GLY A 499 -3.92 -4.71 -9.59
CA GLY A 499 -2.85 -3.99 -8.91
C GLY A 499 -3.00 -3.92 -7.39
N CYS A 500 -3.71 -4.86 -6.77
CA CYS A 500 -3.86 -4.90 -5.32
C CYS A 500 -2.65 -5.56 -4.64
N LEU A 501 -2.39 -5.17 -3.40
CA LEU A 501 -1.36 -5.75 -2.53
C LEU A 501 -2.00 -6.28 -1.27
N ALA A 502 -1.66 -7.52 -0.89
CA ALA A 502 -2.04 -8.07 0.40
C ALA A 502 -0.86 -8.74 1.08
N PHE A 503 -0.74 -8.53 2.40
CA PHE A 503 0.32 -9.11 3.22
C PHE A 503 -0.06 -9.14 4.70
N ASP A 504 0.58 -10.02 5.45
CA ASP A 504 0.36 -10.20 6.91
C ASP A 504 -1.11 -10.41 7.31
N ASN A 505 -1.90 -11.01 6.42
CA ASN A 505 -3.24 -11.48 6.74
C ASN A 505 -3.23 -12.99 6.95
N SER A 506 -4.22 -13.55 7.67
CA SER A 506 -4.33 -15.01 7.76
C SER A 506 -4.60 -15.65 6.39
N TYR A 507 -5.35 -14.95 5.54
CA TYR A 507 -5.43 -15.15 4.09
C TYR A 507 -5.31 -13.79 3.41
N ASP A 508 -4.35 -13.63 2.53
CA ASP A 508 -4.26 -12.39 1.75
C ASP A 508 -5.42 -12.26 0.76
N TYR A 509 -5.74 -13.36 0.07
CA TYR A 509 -6.87 -13.43 -0.86
C TYR A 509 -7.67 -14.72 -0.64
N MET A 510 -8.99 -14.58 -0.41
CA MET A 510 -9.91 -15.70 -0.23
C MET A 510 -11.08 -15.60 -1.21
N PHE A 511 -11.01 -16.33 -2.32
CA PHE A 511 -12.00 -16.34 -3.39
C PHE A 511 -12.40 -17.76 -3.80
N GLU A 512 -12.20 -18.75 -2.93
CA GLU A 512 -12.48 -20.16 -3.23
C GLU A 512 -13.96 -20.40 -3.52
N SER A 513 -14.85 -19.73 -2.80
CA SER A 513 -16.30 -19.93 -2.90
C SER A 513 -17.00 -18.90 -3.77
N GLY A 514 -16.27 -17.90 -4.28
CA GLY A 514 -16.84 -16.75 -4.99
C GLY A 514 -16.75 -16.85 -6.50
N GLY A 515 -17.64 -16.13 -7.16
CA GLY A 515 -17.54 -15.77 -8.56
C GLY A 515 -18.09 -16.76 -9.57
N SER A 516 -18.33 -16.23 -10.76
CA SER A 516 -18.43 -16.98 -12.01
C SER A 516 -17.15 -16.76 -12.79
N ASP A 517 -16.69 -17.77 -13.53
CA ASP A 517 -15.47 -17.70 -14.35
C ASP A 517 -15.42 -16.51 -15.29
N ALA A 518 -16.58 -16.08 -15.81
CA ALA A 518 -16.67 -15.02 -16.80
C ALA A 518 -16.37 -13.61 -16.23
N ASN A 519 -16.70 -13.36 -14.96
CA ASN A 519 -16.68 -12.02 -14.36
C ASN A 519 -15.62 -11.86 -13.28
N THR A 520 -14.91 -12.92 -12.90
CA THR A 520 -13.87 -12.86 -11.86
C THR A 520 -12.49 -12.78 -12.50
N LYS A 521 -11.72 -11.72 -12.18
CA LYS A 521 -10.44 -11.40 -12.82
C LYS A 521 -9.43 -10.88 -11.81
N TYR A 522 -8.19 -11.33 -11.92
CA TYR A 522 -7.07 -10.97 -11.05
C TYR A 522 -5.85 -10.60 -11.89
N TYR A 523 -5.52 -9.30 -11.95
CA TYR A 523 -4.41 -8.81 -12.78
C TYR A 523 -3.45 -7.93 -11.98
N ASN A 524 -2.15 -8.12 -12.19
CA ASN A 524 -1.10 -7.29 -11.59
C ASN A 524 -1.10 -7.25 -10.06
N ASN A 525 -1.72 -8.22 -9.38
CA ASN A 525 -1.82 -8.22 -7.92
C ASN A 525 -0.57 -8.83 -7.27
N VAL A 526 -0.33 -8.50 -6.02
CA VAL A 526 0.76 -9.04 -5.21
C VAL A 526 0.20 -9.69 -3.94
N CYS A 527 0.63 -10.94 -3.70
CA CYS A 527 0.29 -11.73 -2.52
C CYS A 527 1.60 -12.14 -1.82
N LEU A 528 1.83 -11.62 -0.61
CA LEU A 528 3.02 -11.98 0.17
C LEU A 528 2.77 -13.13 1.15
N GLY A 529 1.53 -13.57 1.32
CA GLY A 529 1.14 -14.64 2.23
C GLY A 529 0.28 -15.71 1.57
N ARG A 530 -0.78 -16.09 2.26
CA ARG A 530 -1.68 -17.19 1.82
C ARG A 530 -2.80 -16.69 0.92
N GLN A 531 -3.12 -17.49 -0.10
CA GLN A 531 -4.27 -17.27 -0.97
C GLN A 531 -5.05 -18.57 -1.21
N GLU A 532 -6.37 -18.47 -1.38
CA GLU A 532 -7.22 -19.54 -1.86
C GLU A 532 -8.18 -18.99 -2.95
N ILE A 533 -7.97 -19.45 -4.18
CA ILE A 533 -8.68 -18.96 -5.37
C ILE A 533 -9.41 -20.15 -6.00
N GLY A 534 -10.73 -20.05 -6.15
CA GLY A 534 -11.56 -21.10 -6.73
C GLY A 534 -11.68 -21.00 -8.24
N VAL A 535 -12.29 -19.94 -8.69
CA VAL A 535 -12.58 -19.66 -10.11
C VAL A 535 -12.17 -18.22 -10.46
N GLY A 536 -11.88 -17.98 -11.71
CA GLY A 536 -11.52 -16.67 -12.22
C GLY A 536 -10.37 -16.75 -13.20
N TYR A 537 -10.19 -15.68 -13.96
CA TYR A 537 -9.05 -15.53 -14.87
C TYR A 537 -7.96 -14.72 -14.18
N ASP A 538 -6.74 -15.26 -14.14
CA ASP A 538 -5.59 -14.61 -13.53
C ASP A 538 -4.44 -14.44 -14.52
N ASP A 539 -3.75 -13.28 -14.48
CA ASP A 539 -2.55 -13.01 -15.27
C ASP A 539 -1.72 -11.88 -14.66
N TYR A 540 -0.41 -11.90 -14.91
CA TYR A 540 0.53 -10.88 -14.45
C TYR A 540 0.52 -10.66 -12.91
N ASN A 541 0.35 -11.70 -12.10
CA ASN A 541 0.38 -11.58 -10.65
C ASN A 541 1.76 -11.95 -10.08
N ALA A 542 2.07 -11.50 -8.86
CA ALA A 542 3.26 -11.87 -8.10
C ALA A 542 2.87 -12.59 -6.81
N ILE A 543 3.62 -13.63 -6.45
CA ILE A 543 3.37 -14.42 -5.25
C ILE A 543 4.67 -14.74 -4.50
N ALA A 544 4.65 -14.59 -3.17
CA ALA A 544 5.78 -14.97 -2.32
C ALA A 544 5.89 -16.49 -2.13
N VAL A 545 4.74 -17.17 -2.07
CA VAL A 545 4.67 -18.63 -1.85
C VAL A 545 3.90 -19.28 -2.99
N ALA A 546 4.57 -20.15 -3.74
CA ALA A 546 3.93 -20.93 -4.80
C ALA A 546 2.94 -21.92 -4.17
N MET A 547 1.66 -21.78 -4.51
CA MET A 547 0.61 -22.69 -4.10
C MET A 547 0.54 -23.88 -5.06
N SER A 548 0.59 -25.10 -4.53
CA SER A 548 0.43 -26.32 -5.34
C SER A 548 -1.02 -26.56 -5.76
N LYS A 549 -1.97 -25.88 -5.14
CA LYS A 549 -3.41 -26.04 -5.35
C LYS A 549 -4.15 -24.77 -4.87
N ASN A 550 -5.18 -24.37 -5.61
CA ASN A 550 -6.08 -23.26 -5.25
C ASN A 550 -5.38 -21.88 -5.08
N GLY A 551 -4.46 -21.55 -5.98
CA GLY A 551 -3.84 -20.22 -6.06
C GLY A 551 -3.83 -19.70 -7.49
N TRP A 552 -3.36 -18.49 -7.70
CA TRP A 552 -3.13 -17.96 -9.05
C TRP A 552 -2.16 -18.85 -9.82
N THR A 553 -2.52 -19.17 -11.05
CA THR A 553 -1.78 -20.10 -11.91
C THR A 553 -0.87 -19.38 -12.90
N ASN A 554 -1.24 -18.17 -13.33
CA ASN A 554 -0.49 -17.31 -14.23
C ASN A 554 0.24 -16.20 -13.45
N HIS A 555 1.27 -16.57 -12.71
CA HIS A 555 2.11 -15.62 -12.00
C HIS A 555 3.45 -15.45 -12.73
N LEU A 556 3.88 -14.19 -12.86
CA LEU A 556 5.13 -13.84 -13.54
C LEU A 556 6.32 -13.79 -12.60
N VAL A 557 6.09 -13.35 -11.36
CA VAL A 557 7.15 -13.15 -10.38
C VAL A 557 6.89 -14.00 -9.15
N THR A 558 7.89 -14.76 -8.76
CA THR A 558 7.91 -15.58 -7.55
C THR A 558 9.05 -15.12 -6.65
N ASN A 559 8.98 -15.47 -5.37
CA ASN A 559 9.97 -15.08 -4.35
C ASN A 559 9.97 -13.59 -4.03
N VAL A 560 8.83 -12.91 -4.22
CA VAL A 560 8.63 -11.56 -3.72
C VAL A 560 8.52 -11.58 -2.18
N SER A 561 8.93 -10.50 -1.55
CA SER A 561 8.94 -10.38 -0.09
C SER A 561 8.69 -8.94 0.36
N GLN A 562 8.64 -8.71 1.66
CA GLN A 562 8.55 -7.36 2.21
C GLN A 562 9.79 -6.50 1.88
N ASP A 563 10.94 -7.13 1.60
CA ASP A 563 12.18 -6.44 1.21
C ASP A 563 12.08 -5.78 -0.18
N ASP A 564 11.08 -6.13 -0.98
CA ASP A 564 10.77 -5.49 -2.26
C ASP A 564 10.09 -4.10 -2.11
N TYR A 565 9.79 -3.69 -0.89
CA TYR A 565 9.04 -2.45 -0.61
C TYR A 565 9.85 -1.46 0.24
N LEU A 566 9.65 -0.17 -0.01
CA LEU A 566 10.25 0.92 0.76
C LEU A 566 9.79 0.93 2.21
N SER A 567 8.52 0.66 2.42
CA SER A 567 7.91 0.41 3.72
C SER A 567 6.59 -0.34 3.57
N LEU A 568 6.37 -1.28 4.47
CA LEU A 568 5.09 -1.93 4.73
C LEU A 568 4.69 -1.77 6.21
N ASP A 569 5.32 -0.82 6.93
CA ASP A 569 5.06 -0.57 8.34
C ASP A 569 3.76 0.24 8.52
N GLU A 570 2.96 -0.12 9.52
CA GLU A 570 1.76 0.59 9.89
C GLU A 570 2.02 2.07 10.20
N ASP A 571 3.12 2.38 10.89
CA ASP A 571 3.51 3.77 11.20
C ASP A 571 3.67 4.63 9.94
N GLU A 572 4.10 4.03 8.82
CA GLU A 572 4.16 4.74 7.54
C GLU A 572 2.76 4.92 6.94
N ALA A 573 1.88 3.90 7.01
CA ALA A 573 0.50 3.99 6.53
C ALA A 573 -0.34 5.02 7.32
N MET A 574 -0.02 5.21 8.61
CA MET A 574 -0.68 6.16 9.52
C MET A 574 -0.28 7.62 9.30
N LYS A 575 0.78 7.90 8.56
CA LYS A 575 1.21 9.29 8.32
C LYS A 575 0.10 10.15 7.74
N PRO A 576 0.12 11.48 8.01
CA PRO A 576 -0.86 12.40 7.45
C PRO A 576 -0.92 12.32 5.93
N ARG A 577 -2.07 12.54 5.35
CA ARG A 577 -2.22 12.82 3.91
C ARG A 577 -1.61 14.19 3.58
N ASP A 578 -1.19 14.37 2.34
CA ASP A 578 -0.87 15.71 1.87
C ASP A 578 -2.13 16.59 1.73
N ILE A 579 -1.94 17.89 1.52
CA ILE A 579 -3.06 18.83 1.39
C ILE A 579 -3.96 18.54 0.18
N TYR A 580 -3.49 17.78 -0.82
CA TYR A 580 -4.24 17.36 -2.01
C TYR A 580 -4.91 15.98 -1.85
N GLY A 581 -4.84 15.37 -0.68
CA GLY A 581 -5.43 14.06 -0.40
C GLY A 581 -4.52 12.87 -0.68
N GLY A 582 -3.32 13.12 -1.19
CA GLY A 582 -2.35 12.08 -1.49
C GLY A 582 -2.01 11.23 -0.25
N LEU A 583 -1.89 9.94 -0.47
CA LEU A 583 -1.52 8.96 0.55
C LEU A 583 -0.02 9.00 0.84
N PRO A 584 0.45 8.53 2.02
CA PRO A 584 1.87 8.45 2.37
C PRO A 584 2.74 7.81 1.28
N ARG A 585 3.86 8.44 0.97
CA ARG A 585 4.62 8.16 -0.27
C ARG A 585 5.52 6.94 -0.22
N LYS A 586 5.87 6.42 0.97
CA LYS A 586 6.77 5.25 1.09
C LYS A 586 6.01 3.93 1.20
N PHE A 587 4.80 3.98 1.74
CA PHE A 587 4.02 2.78 1.99
C PHE A 587 3.57 2.09 0.70
N GLY A 588 3.85 0.78 0.60
CA GLY A 588 3.42 -0.05 -0.54
C GLY A 588 4.15 0.24 -1.85
N ARG A 589 5.23 1.03 -1.86
CA ARG A 589 6.02 1.33 -3.05
C ARG A 589 7.26 0.47 -3.15
N LEU A 590 7.59 0.06 -4.37
CA LEU A 590 8.69 -0.84 -4.64
C LEU A 590 10.05 -0.17 -4.39
N THR A 591 11.01 -0.98 -3.96
CA THR A 591 12.43 -0.63 -4.01
C THR A 591 12.93 -0.67 -5.45
N TYR A 592 14.03 0.04 -5.72
CA TYR A 592 14.58 0.17 -7.08
C TYR A 592 15.06 -1.15 -7.71
N ASP A 593 15.30 -2.19 -6.92
CA ASP A 593 15.80 -3.50 -7.33
C ASP A 593 14.73 -4.59 -7.31
N SER A 594 13.47 -4.22 -7.09
CA SER A 594 12.37 -5.18 -7.11
C SER A 594 12.16 -5.77 -8.50
N GLN A 595 11.95 -7.08 -8.56
CA GLN A 595 11.62 -7.80 -9.78
C GLN A 595 10.21 -7.47 -10.30
N MET A 596 9.41 -6.79 -9.51
CA MET A 596 8.05 -6.36 -9.86
C MET A 596 8.01 -5.10 -10.73
N ILE A 597 9.13 -4.39 -10.86
CA ILE A 597 9.25 -3.22 -11.75
C ILE A 597 9.15 -3.66 -13.19
N ASP A 598 8.33 -2.97 -14.00
CA ASP A 598 8.08 -3.26 -15.42
C ASP A 598 7.56 -4.70 -15.70
N ALA A 599 7.05 -5.41 -14.69
CA ALA A 599 6.63 -6.80 -14.82
C ALA A 599 5.12 -6.98 -15.09
N GLY A 600 4.34 -5.93 -15.00
CA GLY A 600 2.90 -5.96 -15.19
C GLY A 600 2.45 -5.58 -16.59
N SER A 601 1.13 -5.37 -16.74
CA SER A 601 0.51 -4.88 -17.99
C SER A 601 -0.62 -3.92 -17.68
N SER A 602 -0.65 -2.77 -18.36
CA SER A 602 -1.74 -1.77 -18.26
C SER A 602 -2.94 -2.08 -19.18
N THR A 603 -2.81 -3.05 -20.07
CA THR A 603 -3.85 -3.33 -21.07
C THR A 603 -5.17 -3.83 -20.45
N PHE A 604 -5.13 -4.39 -19.24
CA PHE A 604 -6.32 -4.93 -18.59
C PHE A 604 -7.24 -3.83 -18.10
N GLU A 605 -6.77 -2.96 -17.20
CA GLU A 605 -7.58 -1.88 -16.67
C GLU A 605 -7.90 -0.83 -17.74
N GLU A 606 -6.95 -0.48 -18.60
CA GLU A 606 -7.17 0.49 -19.68
C GLU A 606 -8.26 0.08 -20.67
N SER A 607 -8.52 -1.23 -20.83
CA SER A 607 -9.61 -1.75 -21.64
C SER A 607 -10.99 -1.71 -20.97
N MET A 608 -11.05 -1.44 -19.66
CA MET A 608 -12.29 -1.47 -18.88
C MET A 608 -12.99 -0.11 -18.89
N GLU A 609 -14.24 -0.07 -19.30
CA GLU A 609 -15.06 1.15 -19.30
C GLU A 609 -15.13 1.78 -17.89
N VAL A 610 -15.23 0.95 -16.84
CA VAL A 610 -15.28 1.40 -15.46
C VAL A 610 -13.98 2.12 -15.05
N TRP A 611 -12.81 1.64 -15.50
CA TRP A 611 -11.54 2.31 -15.23
C TRP A 611 -11.40 3.60 -16.03
N GLN A 612 -11.76 3.59 -17.31
CA GLN A 612 -11.74 4.79 -18.17
C GLN A 612 -12.60 5.91 -17.58
N GLN A 613 -13.80 5.58 -17.11
CA GLN A 613 -14.66 6.55 -16.44
C GLN A 613 -14.05 7.03 -15.12
N LEU A 614 -13.45 6.13 -14.34
CA LEU A 614 -12.82 6.44 -13.06
C LEU A 614 -11.67 7.45 -13.21
N VAL A 615 -10.75 7.23 -14.16
CA VAL A 615 -9.63 8.16 -14.42
C VAL A 615 -10.07 9.45 -15.10
N SER A 616 -11.16 9.42 -15.85
CA SER A 616 -11.78 10.65 -16.39
C SER A 616 -12.30 11.56 -15.27
N ASP A 617 -12.97 10.98 -14.29
CA ASP A 617 -13.53 11.72 -13.14
C ASP A 617 -12.47 12.09 -12.10
N PHE A 618 -11.43 11.27 -11.97
CA PHE A 618 -10.34 11.39 -11.01
C PHE A 618 -8.97 11.26 -11.70
N PRO A 619 -8.52 12.29 -12.42
CA PRO A 619 -7.28 12.23 -13.22
C PRO A 619 -6.01 11.88 -12.42
N PHE A 620 -6.01 12.10 -11.11
CA PHE A 620 -4.89 11.74 -10.24
C PHE A 620 -4.71 10.21 -10.07
N LEU A 621 -5.71 9.39 -10.44
CA LEU A 621 -5.58 7.93 -10.48
C LEU A 621 -4.85 7.43 -11.73
N GLN A 622 -4.72 8.29 -12.77
CA GLN A 622 -4.00 7.93 -13.98
C GLN A 622 -2.51 7.76 -13.67
N ARG A 623 -1.99 6.59 -14.01
CA ARG A 623 -0.57 6.28 -13.82
C ARG A 623 0.24 6.65 -15.04
N THR A 624 1.42 7.21 -14.81
CA THR A 624 2.41 7.42 -15.86
C THR A 624 3.42 6.28 -15.78
N ILE A 625 3.40 5.39 -16.76
CA ILE A 625 4.37 4.31 -16.86
C ILE A 625 5.76 4.92 -17.04
N GLN A 626 6.69 4.59 -16.15
CA GLN A 626 8.05 5.13 -16.16
C GLN A 626 9.05 4.26 -16.95
N GLY A 627 8.74 3.01 -17.13
CA GLY A 627 9.59 2.03 -17.78
C GLY A 627 9.02 1.50 -19.09
N LYS A 628 9.13 0.20 -19.28
CA LYS A 628 8.64 -0.52 -20.46
C LYS A 628 7.21 -0.98 -20.31
N SER A 629 6.78 -1.20 -19.07
CA SER A 629 5.49 -1.75 -18.74
C SER A 629 5.08 -1.24 -17.36
N ARG A 630 3.86 -1.54 -16.95
CA ARG A 630 3.36 -1.27 -15.61
C ARG A 630 4.11 -2.10 -14.57
N ASP A 631 4.33 -1.54 -13.37
CA ASP A 631 4.78 -2.27 -12.21
C ASP A 631 3.66 -3.16 -11.64
N LEU A 632 4.02 -4.27 -11.00
CA LEU A 632 3.07 -5.09 -10.25
C LEU A 632 2.72 -4.42 -8.92
N GLY A 633 1.47 -4.60 -8.50
CA GLY A 633 0.97 -4.03 -7.26
C GLY A 633 0.40 -2.61 -7.40
N PRO A 634 0.20 -1.90 -6.26
CA PRO A 634 -0.67 -0.72 -6.21
C PRO A 634 -0.06 0.54 -6.80
N TYR A 635 1.24 0.63 -6.98
CA TYR A 635 1.88 1.89 -7.40
C TYR A 635 2.90 1.68 -8.51
N GLU A 636 3.06 2.71 -9.33
CA GLU A 636 4.15 2.84 -10.28
C GLU A 636 5.36 3.43 -9.58
N SER A 637 6.53 2.84 -9.78
CA SER A 637 7.79 3.36 -9.28
C SER A 637 8.36 4.45 -10.20
N SER A 638 9.30 5.22 -9.73
CA SER A 638 10.07 6.15 -10.56
C SER A 638 11.21 5.47 -11.33
N TYR A 639 11.30 4.15 -11.22
CA TYR A 639 12.36 3.33 -11.80
C TYR A 639 11.89 2.62 -13.06
N SER A 640 12.85 2.23 -13.90
CA SER A 640 12.64 1.25 -14.96
C SER A 640 13.41 -0.01 -14.62
N ALA A 641 12.88 -1.19 -14.97
CA ALA A 641 13.63 -2.42 -14.83
C ALA A 641 14.96 -2.32 -15.58
N THR A 642 16.05 -2.56 -14.87
CA THR A 642 17.36 -2.67 -15.49
C THR A 642 17.39 -3.93 -16.35
N THR A 643 17.13 -3.77 -17.63
CA THR A 643 17.29 -4.89 -18.58
C THR A 643 18.77 -5.23 -18.68
N GLY A 644 19.12 -6.40 -18.19
CA GLY A 644 20.38 -7.03 -18.55
C GLY A 644 20.53 -7.09 -20.07
N ILE A 645 21.66 -6.55 -20.57
CA ILE A 645 22.13 -6.62 -21.96
C ILE A 645 21.39 -5.72 -22.95
N THR A 646 21.76 -4.46 -23.02
CA THR A 646 21.79 -3.77 -24.31
C THR A 646 23.11 -4.11 -24.99
N THR A 647 23.03 -4.81 -26.13
CA THR A 647 24.11 -4.81 -27.12
C THR A 647 24.42 -3.35 -27.43
N VAL A 648 25.62 -2.93 -27.09
CA VAL A 648 26.14 -1.60 -27.44
C VAL A 648 26.28 -1.55 -28.95
N ASN A 649 25.30 -0.94 -29.61
CA ASN A 649 25.56 -0.36 -30.92
C ASN A 649 26.27 0.97 -30.65
N ASP A 650 27.53 1.02 -31.06
CA ASP A 650 28.36 2.21 -31.00
C ASP A 650 27.69 3.37 -31.73
N SER A 651 26.97 4.22 -30.99
CA SER A 651 26.70 5.60 -31.38
C SER A 651 27.58 6.49 -30.49
N PRO A 652 28.25 7.52 -31.05
CA PRO A 652 29.22 8.30 -30.30
C PRO A 652 28.55 8.96 -29.09
N ALA A 653 29.17 8.77 -27.92
CA ALA A 653 28.73 9.25 -26.64
C ALA A 653 28.26 10.72 -26.71
N ALA A 654 27.02 10.97 -26.37
CA ALA A 654 26.54 12.33 -26.16
C ALA A 654 27.35 12.96 -25.00
N ALA A 655 27.98 14.10 -25.28
CA ALA A 655 28.79 14.78 -24.27
C ALA A 655 27.96 15.12 -23.02
N PRO A 656 28.49 14.94 -21.83
CA PRO A 656 27.75 15.09 -20.59
C PRO A 656 27.24 16.53 -20.43
N CYS A 657 25.97 16.66 -20.04
CA CYS A 657 25.40 17.93 -19.61
C CYS A 657 25.88 18.23 -18.18
N ARG A 658 26.26 19.46 -17.89
CA ARG A 658 26.59 19.87 -16.51
C ARG A 658 25.88 21.18 -16.14
N LYS A 659 25.48 21.30 -14.89
CA LYS A 659 24.99 22.57 -14.35
C LYS A 659 26.17 23.49 -14.04
N VAL A 660 26.14 24.71 -14.55
CA VAL A 660 27.15 25.72 -14.30
C VAL A 660 26.50 27.04 -13.89
N MET A 661 27.20 27.83 -13.12
CA MET A 661 26.79 29.20 -12.78
C MET A 661 27.33 30.15 -13.83
N ARG A 662 26.43 30.90 -14.48
CA ARG A 662 26.82 31.97 -15.43
C ARG A 662 25.96 33.21 -15.16
N ASN A 663 26.59 34.34 -14.97
CA ASN A 663 25.94 35.63 -14.66
C ASN A 663 24.91 35.50 -13.49
N ALA A 664 25.35 34.84 -12.40
CA ALA A 664 24.53 34.57 -11.20
C ALA A 664 23.24 33.74 -11.45
N ARG A 665 23.17 32.97 -12.55
CA ARG A 665 22.08 32.05 -12.84
C ARG A 665 22.62 30.64 -13.08
N ILE A 666 21.83 29.63 -12.69
CA ILE A 666 22.14 28.24 -13.01
C ILE A 666 21.70 27.97 -14.45
N VAL A 667 22.64 27.50 -15.28
CA VAL A 667 22.38 27.12 -16.67
C VAL A 667 22.93 25.72 -16.92
N ILE A 668 22.38 25.02 -17.93
CA ILE A 668 22.82 23.69 -18.35
C ILE A 668 23.81 23.89 -19.51
N GLU A 669 25.07 23.47 -19.34
CA GLU A 669 26.06 23.43 -20.42
C GLU A 669 26.03 22.05 -21.09
N LYS A 670 25.90 22.03 -22.42
CA LYS A 670 25.95 20.83 -23.27
C LYS A 670 26.70 21.18 -24.55
N ASN A 671 27.79 20.48 -24.85
CA ASN A 671 28.60 20.69 -26.06
C ASN A 671 29.04 22.17 -26.24
N GLY A 672 29.42 22.86 -25.16
CA GLY A 672 29.82 24.25 -25.22
C GLY A 672 28.71 25.28 -25.42
N ASN A 673 27.47 24.83 -25.46
CA ASN A 673 26.28 25.69 -25.50
C ASN A 673 25.59 25.72 -24.13
N TYR A 674 24.93 26.84 -23.84
CA TYR A 674 24.21 27.04 -22.57
C TYR A 674 22.71 27.07 -22.81
N TYR A 675 21.96 26.48 -21.90
CA TYR A 675 20.51 26.38 -21.94
C TYR A 675 19.93 26.80 -20.59
N ASN A 676 18.74 27.39 -20.58
CA ASN A 676 18.00 27.64 -19.36
C ASN A 676 17.39 26.31 -18.80
N THR A 677 16.76 26.37 -17.64
CA THR A 677 16.13 25.21 -16.98
C THR A 677 14.95 24.64 -17.76
N GLN A 678 14.40 25.36 -18.75
CA GLN A 678 13.36 24.90 -19.67
C GLN A 678 13.93 24.32 -20.98
N GLY A 679 15.25 24.16 -21.08
CA GLY A 679 15.89 23.59 -22.28
C GLY A 679 16.04 24.56 -23.47
N GLN A 680 15.74 25.84 -23.31
CA GLN A 680 15.92 26.85 -24.36
C GLN A 680 17.38 27.31 -24.39
N LYS A 681 17.97 27.36 -25.59
CA LYS A 681 19.35 27.81 -25.77
C LYS A 681 19.49 29.29 -25.40
N ILE A 682 20.44 29.58 -24.56
CA ILE A 682 20.82 30.97 -24.22
C ILE A 682 21.82 31.46 -25.28
N VAL A 683 21.43 32.48 -25.99
CA VAL A 683 22.33 33.24 -26.93
C VAL A 683 22.75 34.49 -26.18
N ASP A 684 24.06 34.73 -26.10
CA ASP A 684 24.59 35.93 -25.45
C ASP A 684 24.26 37.20 -26.21
#